data_1b9d3b0c1bdda8136379d6e50fbb297b
#
_entry.id   1b9d3b0c1bdda8136379d6e50fbb297b
#
_cell.length_a   1.000
_cell.length_b   1.000
_cell.length_c   1.000
_cell.angle_alpha   90.00
_cell.angle_beta   90.00
_cell.angle_gamma   90.00
#
_symmetry.space_group_name_H-M   'P 1'
#
loop_
_entity.id
_entity.type
_entity.pdbx_description
1 polymer ?
#
loop_
_entity_poly.entity_id
_entity_poly.type
_entity_poly.pdbx_seq_one_letter_code
_entity_poly.pdbx_strand_id
1 'polypeptide(L)'
;MNTRYTKKEFEKLLTEKLFNEFAIDIASATDEQIYRALALIARGMLSEKRKRFIARTYGANGKQVYYLCMEFLMGRSLKTSLLNLGLCGVADEVLRDYSMKLDNIYEQEPDAGLGNGGLGRLAACYLDGMATDDIPGTGYSILYEYGIFKQKIVDGWQQERADNWLPGGGVWLKSHPDQAVEVRFDGEIEESWDGVYHHVEHKNYSSVIAVPSDMYVAGYDSNGVSQLRLWQAKAPGFDMDSFNAGEYGSAITKSANAELISKVLYPNDNHIEGKILRLRQQYFLSAASIGDIAKNHLSQYGTLENLPDKVAIHVNDTHPTLAIPELMRILLDECGYTWEKAFDITRRTFAYTNHTVMSEALEKWNEDIFKKTLPRIYQICVELDHRCRADLERTFPGDEGKINYMAVLGDGQVRMANICCYVCHSINGVSQLHSEIIKQSVFHDYFLYSPEKFTNVTNGIAYRRWLLAANPGLTGLLEDTIGPGFKKDASELKKLEKFKADKKVLSALEDVKDANKVIFAQHLKKVTGQEIDPHTLFDVQVKRMHEYKRQHLNALNIAAQYLYIKNNPNADVVPKTYIFGAKAAPGYYMAKQMIRLICKLGALIDADPMVREKLRVVYLEDYNVTTSERLMPASEVSEQISLAGTEASGTGTMKFMLNGAVTLGTLDGANVEIAEAAGRENEIIFGMLTPEVNDLKRFGYHPSGFINNCPEAAEVLAFLERGWGGESFHEIVNNLRTSDPYMVMADFADYRRAQNDLSGLYRDRGVWNRMSLMNIANAGIFSADRAVNDYARDIWHVKPIK
;
A
#
# COMPACT_ATOMS: atom_id res chain seq x y z
N MET A 1 -14.19 5.62 25.86
CA MET A 1 -14.90 4.32 25.77
C MET A 1 -15.08 3.75 27.16
N ASN A 2 -16.32 3.49 27.60
CA ASN A 2 -16.53 2.69 28.80
C ASN A 2 -16.10 1.25 28.50
N THR A 3 -15.13 0.73 29.26
CA THR A 3 -14.68 -0.66 29.18
C THR A 3 -15.88 -1.60 29.36
N ARG A 4 -16.10 -2.45 28.37
CA ARG A 4 -17.22 -3.43 28.34
C ARG A 4 -17.03 -4.55 29.38
N TYR A 5 -15.82 -4.63 29.95
CA TYR A 5 -15.38 -5.64 30.89
C TYR A 5 -14.75 -5.02 32.13
N THR A 6 -15.08 -5.52 33.31
CA THR A 6 -14.28 -5.27 34.50
C THR A 6 -12.98 -6.08 34.43
N LYS A 7 -11.95 -5.66 35.18
CA LYS A 7 -10.69 -6.40 35.31
C LYS A 7 -10.89 -7.88 35.58
N LYS A 8 -11.76 -8.22 36.56
CA LYS A 8 -12.04 -9.61 36.95
C LYS A 8 -12.72 -10.43 35.83
N GLU A 9 -13.63 -9.82 35.09
CA GLU A 9 -14.29 -10.48 33.95
C GLU A 9 -13.29 -10.75 32.83
N PHE A 10 -12.42 -9.80 32.54
CA PHE A 10 -11.41 -9.96 31.48
C PHE A 10 -10.31 -10.95 31.88
N GLU A 11 -9.87 -10.95 33.15
CA GLU A 11 -8.94 -11.93 33.68
C GLU A 11 -9.49 -13.36 33.58
N LYS A 12 -10.77 -13.56 33.95
CA LYS A 12 -11.46 -14.84 33.78
C LYS A 12 -11.48 -15.27 32.32
N LEU A 13 -11.84 -14.37 31.42
CA LEU A 13 -11.88 -14.65 29.98
C LEU A 13 -10.51 -15.06 29.44
N LEU A 14 -9.44 -14.36 29.85
CA LEU A 14 -8.06 -14.68 29.44
C LEU A 14 -7.61 -16.03 30.01
N THR A 15 -7.90 -16.31 31.29
CA THR A 15 -7.60 -17.61 31.96
C THR A 15 -8.31 -18.77 31.24
N GLU A 16 -9.61 -18.64 30.97
CA GLU A 16 -10.38 -19.66 30.24
C GLU A 16 -9.82 -19.90 28.85
N LYS A 17 -9.41 -18.83 28.14
CA LYS A 17 -8.83 -18.95 26.82
C LYS A 17 -7.48 -19.66 26.83
N LEU A 18 -6.59 -19.31 27.77
CA LEU A 18 -5.28 -19.96 27.94
C LEU A 18 -5.42 -21.44 28.32
N PHE A 19 -6.36 -21.74 29.22
CA PHE A 19 -6.61 -23.12 29.59
C PHE A 19 -7.13 -23.97 28.42
N ASN A 20 -8.08 -23.43 27.65
CA ASN A 20 -8.68 -24.16 26.52
C ASN A 20 -7.69 -24.37 25.34
N GLU A 21 -6.78 -23.43 25.11
CA GLU A 21 -5.84 -23.50 23.99
C GLU A 21 -4.51 -24.20 24.34
N PHE A 22 -4.05 -24.06 25.61
CA PHE A 22 -2.70 -24.48 26.00
C PHE A 22 -2.68 -25.32 27.31
N ALA A 23 -3.78 -25.50 27.99
CA ALA A 23 -3.90 -26.16 29.30
C ALA A 23 -3.00 -25.52 30.39
N ILE A 24 -2.89 -24.20 30.40
CA ILE A 24 -2.07 -23.40 31.34
C ILE A 24 -2.89 -22.25 31.95
N ASP A 25 -2.37 -21.68 33.06
CA ASP A 25 -2.85 -20.42 33.65
C ASP A 25 -2.02 -19.21 33.17
N ILE A 26 -2.47 -17.98 33.55
CA ILE A 26 -1.78 -16.73 33.15
C ILE A 26 -0.34 -16.67 33.71
N ALA A 27 -0.15 -17.14 34.97
CA ALA A 27 1.14 -17.06 35.64
C ALA A 27 2.23 -17.93 35.00
N SER A 28 1.82 -19.02 34.34
CA SER A 28 2.70 -19.97 33.65
C SER A 28 2.85 -19.70 32.16
N ALA A 29 2.08 -18.74 31.59
CA ALA A 29 2.04 -18.47 30.16
C ALA A 29 3.25 -17.67 29.68
N THR A 30 3.75 -17.99 28.51
CA THR A 30 4.74 -17.17 27.78
C THR A 30 4.06 -15.96 27.11
N ASP A 31 4.85 -14.93 26.78
CA ASP A 31 4.37 -13.75 26.03
C ASP A 31 3.67 -14.15 24.72
N GLU A 32 4.18 -15.17 23.99
CA GLU A 32 3.57 -15.67 22.76
C GLU A 32 2.20 -16.32 23.02
N GLN A 33 2.06 -17.10 24.10
CA GLN A 33 0.80 -17.74 24.46
C GLN A 33 -0.26 -16.70 24.90
N ILE A 34 0.15 -15.67 25.63
CA ILE A 34 -0.70 -14.52 25.97
C ILE A 34 -1.15 -13.78 24.70
N TYR A 35 -0.21 -13.50 23.77
CA TYR A 35 -0.53 -12.90 22.47
C TYR A 35 -1.62 -13.70 21.74
N ARG A 36 -1.43 -15.00 21.59
CA ARG A 36 -2.38 -15.87 20.89
C ARG A 36 -3.75 -15.90 21.58
N ALA A 37 -3.78 -15.94 22.91
CA ALA A 37 -5.04 -15.92 23.67
C ALA A 37 -5.77 -14.58 23.49
N LEU A 38 -5.08 -13.44 23.58
CA LEU A 38 -5.65 -12.11 23.35
C LEU A 38 -6.16 -11.95 21.92
N ALA A 39 -5.40 -12.42 20.92
CA ALA A 39 -5.80 -12.39 19.52
C ALA A 39 -7.07 -13.22 19.26
N LEU A 40 -7.16 -14.42 19.86
CA LEU A 40 -8.35 -15.28 19.77
C LEU A 40 -9.59 -14.65 20.45
N ILE A 41 -9.40 -13.97 21.58
CA ILE A 41 -10.48 -13.24 22.27
C ILE A 41 -10.96 -12.10 21.35
N ALA A 42 -10.06 -11.27 20.86
CA ALA A 42 -10.39 -10.16 19.95
C ALA A 42 -11.09 -10.67 18.68
N ARG A 43 -10.56 -11.73 18.04
CA ARG A 43 -11.17 -12.36 16.85
C ARG A 43 -12.58 -12.86 17.12
N GLY A 44 -12.82 -13.50 18.28
CA GLY A 44 -14.14 -13.95 18.68
C GLY A 44 -15.15 -12.80 18.79
N MET A 45 -14.75 -11.72 19.47
CA MET A 45 -15.56 -10.51 19.60
C MET A 45 -15.85 -9.85 18.25
N LEU A 46 -14.85 -9.78 17.36
CA LEU A 46 -14.99 -9.23 16.02
C LEU A 46 -15.93 -10.06 15.15
N SER A 47 -15.85 -11.40 15.24
CA SER A 47 -16.74 -12.32 14.52
C SER A 47 -18.21 -12.10 14.93
N GLU A 48 -18.47 -11.96 16.22
CA GLU A 48 -19.83 -11.69 16.72
C GLU A 48 -20.33 -10.30 16.30
N LYS A 49 -19.46 -9.28 16.41
CA LYS A 49 -19.77 -7.92 16.00
C LYS A 49 -20.07 -7.86 14.50
N ARG A 50 -19.26 -8.54 13.66
CA ARG A 50 -19.46 -8.65 12.19
C ARG A 50 -20.81 -9.29 11.88
N LYS A 51 -21.14 -10.41 12.53
CA LYS A 51 -22.44 -11.09 12.33
C LYS A 51 -23.62 -10.14 12.56
N ARG A 52 -23.58 -9.37 13.66
CA ARG A 52 -24.64 -8.38 13.98
C ARG A 52 -24.66 -7.24 12.97
N PHE A 53 -23.50 -6.76 12.55
CA PHE A 53 -23.38 -5.67 11.57
C PHE A 53 -23.96 -6.07 10.20
N ILE A 54 -23.64 -7.27 9.70
CA ILE A 54 -24.16 -7.77 8.42
C ILE A 54 -25.68 -8.03 8.53
N ALA A 55 -26.19 -8.58 9.64
CA ALA A 55 -27.63 -8.75 9.82
C ALA A 55 -28.38 -7.40 9.77
N ARG A 56 -27.81 -6.32 10.34
CA ARG A 56 -28.37 -4.97 10.23
C ARG A 56 -28.29 -4.43 8.81
N THR A 57 -27.19 -4.70 8.10
CA THR A 57 -27.03 -4.29 6.70
C THR A 57 -28.13 -4.86 5.83
N TYR A 58 -28.41 -6.15 5.95
CA TYR A 58 -29.50 -6.78 5.21
C TYR A 58 -30.88 -6.26 5.65
N GLY A 59 -31.10 -6.10 6.98
CA GLY A 59 -32.34 -5.54 7.52
C GLY A 59 -32.63 -4.12 7.04
N ALA A 60 -31.59 -3.32 6.86
CA ALA A 60 -31.67 -1.96 6.31
C ALA A 60 -31.72 -1.93 4.78
N ASN A 61 -31.69 -3.07 4.10
CA ASN A 61 -31.55 -3.18 2.64
C ASN A 61 -30.31 -2.43 2.10
N GLY A 62 -29.24 -2.39 2.89
CA GLY A 62 -28.03 -1.62 2.63
C GLY A 62 -27.17 -2.18 1.51
N LYS A 63 -26.56 -1.28 0.72
CA LYS A 63 -25.59 -1.63 -0.32
C LYS A 63 -24.24 -1.97 0.31
N GLN A 64 -23.54 -3.01 -0.21
CA GLN A 64 -22.25 -3.49 0.28
C GLN A 64 -21.13 -3.10 -0.67
N VAL A 65 -19.94 -2.83 -0.12
CA VAL A 65 -18.72 -2.54 -0.88
C VAL A 65 -17.81 -3.75 -0.87
N TYR A 66 -17.35 -4.15 -2.05
CA TYR A 66 -16.33 -5.16 -2.26
C TYR A 66 -15.10 -4.53 -2.89
N TYR A 67 -13.99 -4.50 -2.14
CA TYR A 67 -12.76 -3.84 -2.52
C TYR A 67 -11.71 -4.89 -2.92
N LEU A 68 -11.46 -5.01 -4.23
CA LEU A 68 -10.54 -6.00 -4.78
C LEU A 68 -9.14 -5.39 -4.93
N CYS A 69 -8.15 -6.01 -4.29
CA CYS A 69 -6.76 -5.57 -4.35
C CYS A 69 -5.80 -6.76 -4.26
N MET A 70 -4.70 -6.72 -5.03
CA MET A 70 -3.68 -7.77 -4.98
C MET A 70 -2.94 -7.81 -3.64
N GLU A 71 -2.98 -6.75 -2.87
CA GLU A 71 -2.26 -6.65 -1.60
C GLU A 71 -3.04 -5.88 -0.53
N PHE A 72 -2.91 -6.32 0.72
CA PHE A 72 -3.36 -5.60 1.92
C PHE A 72 -2.24 -5.59 2.95
N LEU A 73 -1.52 -4.49 3.04
CA LEU A 73 -0.41 -4.33 3.99
C LEU A 73 -0.95 -4.02 5.39
N MET A 74 -1.43 -5.08 6.07
CA MET A 74 -2.14 -4.97 7.34
C MET A 74 -1.23 -4.53 8.50
N GLY A 75 0.03 -4.98 8.53
CA GLY A 75 0.87 -4.89 9.71
C GLY A 75 0.36 -5.79 10.84
N ARG A 76 0.74 -5.49 12.08
CA ARG A 76 0.22 -6.15 13.29
C ARG A 76 -1.21 -5.71 13.58
N SER A 77 -2.03 -6.63 14.06
CA SER A 77 -3.48 -6.44 14.26
C SER A 77 -3.89 -6.33 15.72
N LEU A 78 -3.14 -6.93 16.67
CA LEU A 78 -3.54 -6.98 18.08
C LEU A 78 -3.72 -5.59 18.69
N LYS A 79 -2.70 -4.73 18.55
CA LYS A 79 -2.70 -3.39 19.16
C LYS A 79 -3.89 -2.54 18.70
N THR A 80 -4.13 -2.49 17.39
CA THR A 80 -5.28 -1.73 16.84
C THR A 80 -6.62 -2.37 17.13
N SER A 81 -6.71 -3.71 17.18
CA SER A 81 -7.94 -4.40 17.56
C SER A 81 -8.32 -4.13 19.03
N LEU A 82 -7.34 -4.21 19.95
CA LEU A 82 -7.59 -3.88 21.36
C LEU A 82 -7.96 -2.39 21.53
N LEU A 83 -7.30 -1.48 20.79
CA LEU A 83 -7.63 -0.06 20.79
C LEU A 83 -9.07 0.18 20.33
N ASN A 84 -9.44 -0.35 19.16
CA ASN A 84 -10.75 -0.14 18.55
C ASN A 84 -11.89 -0.83 19.30
N LEU A 85 -11.59 -1.92 20.04
CA LEU A 85 -12.54 -2.60 20.93
C LEU A 85 -12.61 -2.00 22.35
N GLY A 86 -11.73 -1.04 22.68
CA GLY A 86 -11.65 -0.43 24.00
C GLY A 86 -11.08 -1.35 25.10
N LEU A 87 -10.22 -2.30 24.72
CA LEU A 87 -9.70 -3.35 25.61
C LEU A 87 -8.27 -3.09 26.11
N CYS A 88 -7.53 -2.08 25.57
CA CYS A 88 -6.14 -1.84 25.95
C CYS A 88 -5.95 -1.66 27.44
N GLY A 89 -6.77 -0.82 28.08
CA GLY A 89 -6.65 -0.53 29.53
C GLY A 89 -6.87 -1.77 30.41
N VAL A 90 -7.95 -2.51 30.18
CA VAL A 90 -8.27 -3.69 30.99
C VAL A 90 -7.27 -4.83 30.75
N ALA A 91 -6.76 -4.99 29.54
CA ALA A 91 -5.72 -5.98 29.24
C ALA A 91 -4.40 -5.64 29.96
N ASP A 92 -3.98 -4.37 29.93
CA ASP A 92 -2.78 -3.90 30.59
C ASP A 92 -2.88 -4.02 32.14
N GLU A 93 -4.05 -3.68 32.74
CA GLU A 93 -4.32 -3.85 34.16
C GLU A 93 -4.25 -5.32 34.62
N VAL A 94 -4.77 -6.27 33.82
CA VAL A 94 -4.68 -7.70 34.12
C VAL A 94 -3.24 -8.19 34.03
N LEU A 95 -2.53 -7.87 32.94
CA LEU A 95 -1.16 -8.33 32.71
C LEU A 95 -0.16 -7.82 33.76
N ARG A 96 -0.34 -6.58 34.26
CA ARG A 96 0.49 -6.01 35.33
C ARG A 96 0.45 -6.82 36.64
N ASP A 97 -0.67 -7.42 36.99
CA ASP A 97 -0.78 -8.30 38.20
C ASP A 97 0.14 -9.51 38.08
N TYR A 98 0.48 -9.92 36.87
CA TYR A 98 1.39 -11.02 36.57
C TYR A 98 2.80 -10.55 36.16
N SER A 99 3.13 -9.28 36.43
CA SER A 99 4.41 -8.64 36.06
C SER A 99 4.72 -8.68 34.55
N MET A 100 3.71 -8.78 33.70
CA MET A 100 3.82 -8.76 32.24
C MET A 100 3.53 -7.36 31.69
N LYS A 101 4.12 -7.02 30.54
CA LYS A 101 3.90 -5.74 29.84
C LYS A 101 3.19 -5.98 28.54
N LEU A 102 2.11 -5.27 28.29
CA LEU A 102 1.33 -5.39 27.06
C LEU A 102 2.19 -5.07 25.81
N ASP A 103 3.15 -4.18 25.90
CA ASP A 103 4.08 -3.87 24.81
C ASP A 103 4.94 -5.07 24.40
N ASN A 104 5.38 -5.92 25.34
CA ASN A 104 6.10 -7.15 25.02
C ASN A 104 5.20 -8.17 24.30
N ILE A 105 3.94 -8.18 24.66
CA ILE A 105 2.95 -9.07 24.01
C ILE A 105 2.73 -8.66 22.55
N TYR A 106 2.65 -7.35 22.26
CA TYR A 106 2.56 -6.84 20.88
C TYR A 106 3.77 -7.25 20.01
N GLU A 107 4.97 -7.42 20.62
CA GLU A 107 6.16 -7.85 19.89
C GLU A 107 6.11 -9.31 19.39
N GLN A 108 5.23 -10.12 19.94
CA GLN A 108 5.10 -11.53 19.51
C GLN A 108 4.37 -11.69 18.19
N GLU A 109 3.63 -10.67 17.75
CA GLU A 109 2.91 -10.69 16.47
C GLU A 109 3.83 -10.36 15.29
N PRO A 110 3.96 -11.23 14.27
CA PRO A 110 4.64 -10.87 13.04
C PRO A 110 3.81 -9.89 12.21
N ASP A 111 4.47 -9.04 11.41
CA ASP A 111 3.77 -8.31 10.36
C ASP A 111 3.18 -9.28 9.34
N ALA A 112 1.92 -9.10 8.95
CA ALA A 112 1.27 -9.97 7.98
C ALA A 112 1.90 -9.79 6.59
N GLY A 113 2.33 -10.91 5.98
CA GLY A 113 2.95 -10.95 4.65
C GLY A 113 1.96 -10.80 3.49
N LEU A 114 0.99 -9.89 3.60
CA LEU A 114 -0.12 -9.74 2.65
C LEU A 114 0.01 -8.50 1.76
N GLY A 115 1.11 -7.77 1.85
CA GLY A 115 1.31 -6.55 1.07
C GLY A 115 2.76 -6.11 1.04
N ASN A 116 3.06 -5.11 0.19
CA ASN A 116 4.42 -4.63 -0.02
C ASN A 116 4.56 -3.12 0.19
N GLY A 117 3.62 -2.31 -0.29
CA GLY A 117 3.81 -0.87 -0.37
C GLY A 117 2.58 -0.01 -0.15
N GLY A 118 2.59 1.19 -0.77
CA GLY A 118 1.55 2.20 -0.61
C GLY A 118 0.15 1.72 -1.01
N LEU A 119 0.05 0.96 -2.10
CA LEU A 119 -1.21 0.39 -2.59
C LEU A 119 -1.87 -0.49 -1.53
N GLY A 120 -1.12 -1.48 -1.00
CA GLY A 120 -1.64 -2.41 -0.01
C GLY A 120 -1.91 -1.76 1.35
N ARG A 121 -1.08 -0.76 1.75
CA ARG A 121 -1.37 -0.03 2.99
C ARG A 121 -2.62 0.84 2.85
N LEU A 122 -2.85 1.45 1.68
CA LEU A 122 -4.08 2.19 1.40
C LEU A 122 -5.32 1.30 1.53
N ALA A 123 -5.30 0.13 0.90
CA ALA A 123 -6.38 -0.85 0.99
C ALA A 123 -6.68 -1.25 2.45
N ALA A 124 -5.64 -1.48 3.26
CA ALA A 124 -5.78 -1.75 4.69
C ALA A 124 -6.35 -0.55 5.47
N CYS A 125 -5.95 0.69 5.14
CA CYS A 125 -6.50 1.90 5.75
C CYS A 125 -7.99 2.08 5.41
N TYR A 126 -8.41 1.72 4.20
CA TYR A 126 -9.82 1.84 3.81
C TYR A 126 -10.72 0.79 4.49
N LEU A 127 -10.21 -0.40 4.79
CA LEU A 127 -10.97 -1.35 5.64
C LEU A 127 -11.21 -0.79 7.05
N ASP A 128 -10.21 -0.12 7.64
CA ASP A 128 -10.34 0.57 8.93
C ASP A 128 -11.36 1.72 8.85
N GLY A 129 -11.26 2.58 7.83
CA GLY A 129 -12.19 3.69 7.61
C GLY A 129 -13.63 3.22 7.38
N MET A 130 -13.85 2.22 6.50
CA MET A 130 -15.19 1.65 6.27
C MET A 130 -15.79 1.11 7.57
N ALA A 131 -15.01 0.38 8.36
CA ALA A 131 -15.47 -0.14 9.65
C ALA A 131 -15.80 0.99 10.65
N THR A 132 -15.00 2.07 10.67
CA THR A 132 -15.20 3.20 11.58
C THR A 132 -16.45 4.02 11.22
N ASP A 133 -16.73 4.16 9.94
CA ASP A 133 -17.88 4.93 9.45
C ASP A 133 -19.13 4.08 9.19
N ASP A 134 -19.16 2.85 9.77
CA ASP A 134 -20.30 1.93 9.65
C ASP A 134 -20.69 1.62 8.18
N ILE A 135 -19.72 1.60 7.25
CA ILE A 135 -19.90 1.22 5.86
C ILE A 135 -19.64 -0.28 5.70
N PRO A 136 -20.58 -1.06 5.11
CA PRO A 136 -20.42 -2.50 4.96
C PRO A 136 -19.35 -2.84 3.91
N GLY A 137 -18.12 -3.05 4.34
CA GLY A 137 -16.97 -3.30 3.49
C GLY A 137 -16.42 -4.74 3.62
N THR A 138 -16.01 -5.30 2.47
CA THR A 138 -15.23 -6.55 2.39
C THR A 138 -14.09 -6.36 1.39
N GLY A 139 -12.85 -6.55 1.84
CA GLY A 139 -11.68 -6.64 0.99
C GLY A 139 -11.47 -8.06 0.49
N TYR A 140 -10.99 -8.21 -0.75
CA TYR A 140 -10.59 -9.49 -1.32
C TYR A 140 -9.13 -9.44 -1.77
N SER A 141 -8.36 -10.47 -1.40
CA SER A 141 -6.97 -10.67 -1.82
C SER A 141 -6.58 -12.15 -1.80
N ILE A 142 -5.31 -12.43 -2.01
CA ILE A 142 -4.73 -13.77 -1.94
C ILE A 142 -4.04 -13.97 -0.59
N LEU A 143 -4.17 -15.14 0.00
CA LEU A 143 -3.45 -15.55 1.21
C LEU A 143 -2.03 -15.99 0.85
N TYR A 144 -1.10 -15.03 0.71
CA TYR A 144 0.28 -15.35 0.39
C TYR A 144 0.98 -16.05 1.55
N GLU A 145 1.59 -17.20 1.28
CA GLU A 145 2.26 -18.01 2.30
C GLU A 145 3.56 -17.35 2.78
N TYR A 146 4.31 -16.75 1.86
CA TYR A 146 5.64 -16.17 2.12
C TYR A 146 5.73 -14.67 1.88
N GLY A 147 4.60 -13.96 1.77
CA GLY A 147 4.57 -12.54 1.48
C GLY A 147 5.24 -12.20 0.16
N ILE A 148 5.92 -11.04 0.10
CA ILE A 148 6.77 -10.68 -1.04
C ILE A 148 8.17 -11.29 -0.88
N PHE A 149 8.86 -11.01 0.20
CA PHE A 149 10.10 -11.58 0.72
C PHE A 149 10.52 -10.83 2.00
N LYS A 150 11.37 -11.47 2.78
CA LYS A 150 12.13 -10.83 3.86
C LYS A 150 13.47 -10.35 3.30
N GLN A 151 13.78 -9.06 3.51
CA GLN A 151 15.02 -8.47 3.02
C GLN A 151 16.17 -8.74 3.98
N LYS A 152 17.31 -9.18 3.42
CA LYS A 152 18.63 -9.20 4.07
C LYS A 152 19.59 -8.31 3.30
N ILE A 153 20.43 -7.57 4.02
CA ILE A 153 21.52 -6.81 3.42
C ILE A 153 22.84 -7.56 3.72
N VAL A 154 23.49 -8.04 2.65
CA VAL A 154 24.76 -8.74 2.75
C VAL A 154 25.77 -8.01 1.87
N ASP A 155 26.82 -7.50 2.47
CA ASP A 155 27.85 -6.69 1.80
C ASP A 155 27.28 -5.51 0.98
N GLY A 156 26.23 -4.88 1.52
CA GLY A 156 25.51 -3.78 0.88
C GLY A 156 24.44 -4.22 -0.13
N TRP A 157 24.38 -5.49 -0.53
CA TRP A 157 23.41 -5.98 -1.49
C TRP A 157 22.16 -6.54 -0.82
N GLN A 158 21.01 -6.24 -1.43
CA GLN A 158 19.75 -6.89 -1.07
C GLN A 158 19.76 -8.37 -1.48
N GLN A 159 19.42 -9.22 -0.52
CA GLN A 159 19.07 -10.62 -0.74
C GLN A 159 17.62 -10.86 -0.29
N GLU A 160 16.88 -11.63 -1.06
CA GLU A 160 15.50 -12.00 -0.78
C GLU A 160 15.46 -13.34 -0.02
N ARG A 161 14.70 -13.40 1.06
CA ARG A 161 14.43 -14.59 1.87
C ARG A 161 12.92 -14.80 1.99
N ALA A 162 12.49 -16.06 2.16
CA ALA A 162 11.08 -16.36 2.41
C ALA A 162 10.62 -15.69 3.72
N ASP A 163 9.48 -14.97 3.66
CA ASP A 163 8.86 -14.34 4.82
C ASP A 163 7.81 -15.27 5.43
N ASN A 164 8.23 -16.13 6.33
CA ASN A 164 7.40 -17.15 6.97
C ASN A 164 6.57 -16.53 8.13
N TRP A 165 5.57 -15.73 7.81
CA TRP A 165 4.73 -14.99 8.77
C TRP A 165 3.53 -15.79 9.32
N LEU A 166 3.01 -16.77 8.56
CA LEU A 166 1.78 -17.52 8.87
C LEU A 166 1.79 -18.24 10.23
N PRO A 167 2.86 -18.91 10.67
CA PRO A 167 2.85 -19.63 11.96
C PRO A 167 2.45 -18.75 13.14
N GLY A 168 2.93 -17.49 13.19
CA GLY A 168 2.54 -16.52 14.23
C GLY A 168 1.29 -15.72 13.90
N GLY A 169 1.13 -15.30 12.64
CA GLY A 169 0.03 -14.46 12.18
C GLY A 169 -1.27 -15.19 11.87
N GLY A 170 -1.24 -16.51 11.70
CA GLY A 170 -2.40 -17.33 11.35
C GLY A 170 -3.54 -17.33 12.38
N VAL A 171 -3.27 -16.91 13.61
CA VAL A 171 -4.28 -16.81 14.70
C VAL A 171 -5.47 -15.91 14.31
N TRP A 172 -5.26 -14.93 13.44
CA TRP A 172 -6.29 -14.01 12.96
C TRP A 172 -7.20 -14.59 11.89
N LEU A 173 -6.79 -15.67 11.24
CA LEU A 173 -7.48 -16.25 10.10
C LEU A 173 -8.50 -17.30 10.53
N LYS A 174 -9.68 -17.25 9.90
CA LYS A 174 -10.70 -18.28 10.02
C LYS A 174 -10.97 -18.87 8.65
N SER A 175 -10.55 -20.12 8.43
CA SER A 175 -10.77 -20.81 7.15
C SER A 175 -12.21 -21.31 7.01
N HIS A 176 -12.74 -21.26 5.77
CA HIS A 176 -14.08 -21.71 5.39
C HIS A 176 -14.02 -22.62 4.15
N PRO A 177 -13.56 -23.88 4.28
CA PRO A 177 -13.46 -24.81 3.16
C PRO A 177 -14.80 -25.11 2.49
N ASP A 178 -15.91 -24.98 3.22
CA ASP A 178 -17.29 -25.13 2.75
C ASP A 178 -17.72 -24.02 1.77
N GLN A 179 -16.96 -22.92 1.69
CA GLN A 179 -17.19 -21.79 0.79
C GLN A 179 -16.14 -21.72 -0.33
N ALA A 180 -15.44 -22.81 -0.59
CA ALA A 180 -14.44 -22.88 -1.64
C ALA A 180 -15.06 -22.65 -3.03
N VAL A 181 -14.25 -22.04 -3.93
CA VAL A 181 -14.61 -21.74 -5.32
C VAL A 181 -13.63 -22.44 -6.24
N GLU A 182 -14.13 -23.12 -7.28
CA GLU A 182 -13.30 -23.68 -8.35
C GLU A 182 -12.93 -22.57 -9.34
N VAL A 183 -11.63 -22.46 -9.68
CA VAL A 183 -11.11 -21.56 -10.70
C VAL A 183 -10.45 -22.38 -11.80
N ARG A 184 -10.83 -22.13 -13.06
CA ARG A 184 -10.41 -22.90 -14.23
C ARG A 184 -9.44 -22.10 -15.07
N PHE A 185 -8.38 -22.80 -15.51
CA PHE A 185 -7.33 -22.27 -16.38
C PHE A 185 -7.09 -23.20 -17.56
N ASP A 186 -6.48 -22.65 -18.60
CA ASP A 186 -6.08 -23.42 -19.80
C ASP A 186 -7.27 -24.07 -20.50
N GLY A 187 -7.02 -25.15 -21.26
CA GLY A 187 -8.06 -25.87 -21.97
C GLY A 187 -8.59 -25.17 -23.22
N GLU A 188 -9.77 -25.55 -23.61
CA GLU A 188 -10.43 -25.07 -24.84
C GLU A 188 -11.94 -24.86 -24.65
N ILE A 189 -12.51 -23.97 -25.43
CA ILE A 189 -13.95 -23.64 -25.36
C ILE A 189 -14.65 -24.22 -26.55
N GLU A 190 -15.67 -25.04 -26.30
CA GLU A 190 -16.64 -25.49 -27.30
C GLU A 190 -17.92 -24.67 -27.18
N GLU A 191 -18.39 -24.19 -28.30
CA GLU A 191 -19.61 -23.40 -28.41
C GLU A 191 -20.64 -24.12 -29.26
N SER A 192 -21.91 -24.14 -28.84
CA SER A 192 -23.03 -24.68 -29.57
C SER A 192 -24.28 -23.84 -29.39
N TRP A 193 -25.17 -23.89 -30.38
CA TRP A 193 -26.46 -23.20 -30.38
C TRP A 193 -27.59 -24.20 -30.55
N ASP A 194 -28.59 -24.14 -29.68
CA ASP A 194 -29.78 -24.96 -29.81
C ASP A 194 -30.95 -24.24 -30.54
N GLY A 195 -30.66 -23.09 -31.16
CA GLY A 195 -31.59 -22.21 -31.84
C GLY A 195 -32.17 -21.10 -30.98
N VAL A 196 -32.03 -21.18 -29.67
CA VAL A 196 -32.49 -20.17 -28.67
C VAL A 196 -31.36 -19.73 -27.76
N TYR A 197 -30.54 -20.66 -27.29
CA TYR A 197 -29.50 -20.40 -26.33
C TYR A 197 -28.11 -20.70 -26.89
N HIS A 198 -27.17 -19.87 -26.51
CA HIS A 198 -25.74 -20.07 -26.70
C HIS A 198 -25.18 -20.88 -25.52
N HIS A 199 -24.69 -22.06 -25.80
CA HIS A 199 -24.08 -22.95 -24.83
C HIS A 199 -22.57 -22.89 -24.96
N VAL A 200 -21.88 -22.69 -23.82
CA VAL A 200 -20.42 -22.64 -23.75
C VAL A 200 -19.94 -23.73 -22.80
N GLU A 201 -19.08 -24.61 -23.28
CA GLU A 201 -18.48 -25.67 -22.49
C GLU A 201 -16.94 -25.48 -22.42
N HIS A 202 -16.38 -25.38 -21.20
CA HIS A 202 -14.94 -25.35 -21.01
C HIS A 202 -14.40 -26.76 -20.79
N LYS A 203 -13.55 -27.23 -21.71
CA LYS A 203 -13.00 -28.59 -21.72
C LYS A 203 -11.51 -28.59 -21.49
N ASN A 204 -10.99 -29.73 -21.00
CA ASN A 204 -9.57 -29.99 -20.83
C ASN A 204 -8.83 -28.91 -19.96
N TYR A 205 -9.55 -28.25 -19.05
CA TYR A 205 -9.02 -27.20 -18.19
C TYR A 205 -8.22 -27.75 -17.00
N SER A 206 -7.32 -26.91 -16.49
CA SER A 206 -6.68 -27.12 -15.18
C SER A 206 -7.55 -26.47 -14.09
N SER A 207 -7.85 -27.20 -13.03
CA SER A 207 -8.66 -26.73 -11.90
C SER A 207 -7.81 -26.39 -10.69
N VAL A 208 -8.12 -25.25 -10.05
CA VAL A 208 -7.55 -24.81 -8.77
C VAL A 208 -8.69 -24.46 -7.83
N ILE A 209 -8.65 -24.95 -6.61
CA ILE A 209 -9.65 -24.65 -5.58
C ILE A 209 -9.20 -23.45 -4.74
N ALA A 210 -9.97 -22.38 -4.79
CA ALA A 210 -9.79 -21.20 -3.97
C ALA A 210 -10.50 -21.39 -2.61
N VAL A 211 -9.73 -21.59 -1.55
CA VAL A 211 -10.26 -21.78 -0.19
C VAL A 211 -10.18 -20.45 0.56
N PRO A 212 -11.31 -19.86 1.02
CA PRO A 212 -11.28 -18.57 1.69
C PRO A 212 -10.89 -18.70 3.18
N SER A 213 -10.14 -17.71 3.64
CA SER A 213 -9.88 -17.44 5.05
C SER A 213 -10.20 -15.99 5.37
N ASP A 214 -10.98 -15.77 6.42
CA ASP A 214 -11.47 -14.46 6.80
C ASP A 214 -10.68 -13.86 7.97
N MET A 215 -10.37 -12.57 7.86
CA MET A 215 -9.81 -11.73 8.90
C MET A 215 -10.73 -10.51 9.10
N TYR A 216 -10.89 -10.04 10.35
CA TYR A 216 -11.80 -8.93 10.66
C TYR A 216 -11.06 -7.70 11.14
N VAL A 217 -11.55 -6.52 10.73
CA VAL A 217 -11.01 -5.21 11.10
C VAL A 217 -12.09 -4.42 11.83
N ALA A 218 -11.83 -4.09 13.10
CA ALA A 218 -12.74 -3.29 13.91
C ALA A 218 -12.71 -1.81 13.51
N GLY A 219 -13.88 -1.19 13.46
CA GLY A 219 -13.97 0.27 13.48
C GLY A 219 -13.77 0.84 14.90
N TYR A 220 -13.26 2.08 14.95
CA TYR A 220 -13.05 2.80 16.19
C TYR A 220 -14.36 3.40 16.69
N ASP A 221 -14.79 2.99 17.91
CA ASP A 221 -16.02 3.49 18.56
C ASP A 221 -17.23 3.50 17.60
N SER A 222 -17.42 2.43 16.85
CA SER A 222 -18.47 2.24 15.85
C SER A 222 -19.09 0.85 15.99
N ASN A 223 -20.14 0.57 15.23
CA ASN A 223 -20.73 -0.77 15.11
C ASN A 223 -20.11 -1.60 13.98
N GLY A 224 -19.42 -0.92 13.05
CA GLY A 224 -18.87 -1.53 11.86
C GLY A 224 -17.71 -2.49 12.13
N VAL A 225 -17.63 -3.48 11.30
CA VAL A 225 -16.48 -4.40 11.17
C VAL A 225 -16.32 -4.72 9.69
N SER A 226 -15.17 -4.38 9.15
CA SER A 226 -14.78 -4.81 7.80
C SER A 226 -14.24 -6.25 7.82
N GLN A 227 -14.41 -6.94 6.72
CA GLN A 227 -13.86 -8.27 6.51
C GLN A 227 -12.76 -8.20 5.44
N LEU A 228 -11.67 -8.92 5.65
CA LEU A 228 -10.69 -9.22 4.61
C LEU A 228 -10.78 -10.72 4.32
N ARG A 229 -11.25 -11.08 3.13
CA ARG A 229 -11.32 -12.46 2.63
C ARG A 229 -10.11 -12.76 1.76
N LEU A 230 -9.37 -13.77 2.15
CA LEU A 230 -8.09 -14.15 1.56
C LEU A 230 -8.19 -15.54 0.94
N TRP A 231 -7.87 -15.65 -0.35
CA TRP A 231 -7.96 -16.88 -1.11
C TRP A 231 -6.65 -17.67 -1.06
N GLN A 232 -6.70 -18.90 -0.55
CA GLN A 232 -5.61 -19.86 -0.63
C GLN A 232 -5.84 -20.81 -1.80
N ALA A 233 -4.86 -20.96 -2.66
CA ALA A 233 -4.91 -21.91 -3.78
C ALA A 233 -4.59 -23.33 -3.29
N LYS A 234 -5.45 -24.28 -3.65
CA LYS A 234 -5.29 -25.71 -3.36
C LYS A 234 -5.53 -26.52 -4.62
N ALA A 235 -4.88 -27.68 -4.72
CA ALA A 235 -5.23 -28.68 -5.74
C ALA A 235 -6.64 -29.24 -5.47
N PRO A 236 -7.38 -29.64 -6.52
CA PRO A 236 -8.71 -30.28 -6.38
C PRO A 236 -8.67 -31.59 -5.58
N GLY A 237 -7.53 -32.26 -5.57
CA GLY A 237 -7.26 -33.48 -4.82
C GLY A 237 -5.81 -33.90 -4.96
N PHE A 238 -5.38 -34.85 -4.14
CA PHE A 238 -4.09 -35.48 -4.30
C PHE A 238 -4.18 -36.63 -5.34
N ASP A 239 -3.22 -36.68 -6.27
CA ASP A 239 -3.20 -37.70 -7.34
C ASP A 239 -2.78 -39.07 -6.78
N MET A 240 -3.77 -39.79 -6.22
CA MET A 240 -3.53 -41.11 -5.64
C MET A 240 -3.15 -42.16 -6.70
N ASP A 241 -3.58 -41.99 -7.93
CA ASP A 241 -3.25 -42.96 -9.01
C ASP A 241 -1.76 -42.90 -9.38
N SER A 242 -1.25 -41.68 -9.63
CA SER A 242 0.20 -41.46 -9.82
C SER A 242 1.02 -41.89 -8.58
N PHE A 243 0.52 -41.56 -7.38
CA PHE A 243 1.20 -41.96 -6.13
C PHE A 243 1.29 -43.51 -6.00
N ASN A 244 0.18 -44.23 -6.21
CA ASN A 244 0.14 -45.69 -6.12
C ASN A 244 0.92 -46.37 -7.25
N ALA A 245 1.07 -45.71 -8.39
CA ALA A 245 1.92 -46.15 -9.48
C ALA A 245 3.43 -45.96 -9.21
N GLY A 246 3.82 -45.33 -8.07
CA GLY A 246 5.18 -45.00 -7.73
C GLY A 246 5.70 -43.72 -8.37
N GLU A 247 4.84 -42.94 -9.05
CA GLU A 247 5.15 -41.65 -9.67
C GLU A 247 5.04 -40.51 -8.67
N TYR A 248 5.74 -40.61 -7.53
CA TYR A 248 5.64 -39.65 -6.42
C TYR A 248 5.93 -38.19 -6.86
N GLY A 249 6.92 -38.00 -7.74
CA GLY A 249 7.28 -36.69 -8.28
C GLY A 249 6.14 -36.07 -9.07
N SER A 250 5.41 -36.82 -9.88
CA SER A 250 4.26 -36.36 -10.67
C SER A 250 3.10 -35.95 -9.76
N ALA A 251 2.75 -36.80 -8.80
CA ALA A 251 1.66 -36.54 -7.84
C ALA A 251 1.92 -35.25 -7.03
N ILE A 252 3.16 -35.03 -6.55
CA ILE A 252 3.54 -33.83 -5.81
C ILE A 252 3.56 -32.59 -6.71
N THR A 253 4.09 -32.68 -7.93
CA THR A 253 4.23 -31.56 -8.86
C THR A 253 2.87 -30.99 -9.26
N LYS A 254 1.87 -31.83 -9.52
CA LYS A 254 0.51 -31.38 -9.83
C LYS A 254 -0.09 -30.54 -8.69
N SER A 255 0.04 -31.01 -7.44
CA SER A 255 -0.44 -30.28 -6.27
C SER A 255 0.33 -28.98 -6.06
N ALA A 256 1.66 -29.03 -6.15
CA ALA A 256 2.53 -27.86 -5.99
C ALA A 256 2.23 -26.77 -7.03
N ASN A 257 1.99 -27.12 -8.29
CA ASN A 257 1.67 -26.16 -9.36
C ASN A 257 0.37 -25.38 -9.10
N ALA A 258 -0.67 -26.05 -8.55
CA ALA A 258 -1.89 -25.35 -8.15
C ALA A 258 -1.62 -24.36 -6.99
N GLU A 259 -0.84 -24.79 -5.99
CA GLU A 259 -0.55 -24.00 -4.80
C GLU A 259 0.41 -22.81 -5.05
N LEU A 260 1.21 -22.84 -6.14
CA LEU A 260 2.12 -21.73 -6.51
C LEU A 260 1.41 -20.38 -6.57
N ILE A 261 0.14 -20.34 -6.98
CA ILE A 261 -0.65 -19.12 -7.11
C ILE A 261 -0.68 -18.31 -5.79
N SER A 262 -0.73 -18.97 -4.65
CA SER A 262 -0.80 -18.32 -3.34
C SER A 262 0.52 -18.37 -2.54
N LYS A 263 1.66 -18.67 -3.18
CA LYS A 263 2.96 -18.74 -2.46
C LYS A 263 3.57 -17.38 -2.20
N VAL A 264 3.77 -16.56 -3.24
CA VAL A 264 4.56 -15.32 -3.17
C VAL A 264 3.82 -14.18 -3.87
N LEU A 265 3.77 -13.03 -3.22
CA LEU A 265 3.26 -11.78 -3.80
C LEU A 265 4.28 -11.22 -4.81
N TYR A 266 3.82 -10.83 -6.00
CA TYR A 266 4.64 -10.26 -7.08
C TYR A 266 5.87 -11.11 -7.45
N PRO A 267 5.67 -12.33 -8.00
CA PRO A 267 6.77 -13.12 -8.53
C PRO A 267 7.53 -12.34 -9.61
N ASN A 268 8.82 -12.65 -9.75
CA ASN A 268 9.66 -12.05 -10.78
C ASN A 268 9.11 -12.40 -12.18
N ASP A 269 8.80 -11.40 -12.99
CA ASP A 269 8.19 -11.50 -14.32
C ASP A 269 9.14 -11.14 -15.48
N ASN A 270 10.45 -11.18 -15.22
CA ASN A 270 11.46 -11.03 -16.28
C ASN A 270 11.49 -12.22 -17.25
N HIS A 271 10.81 -13.32 -16.92
CA HIS A 271 10.67 -14.54 -17.72
C HIS A 271 9.19 -14.91 -17.90
N ILE A 272 8.91 -15.76 -18.90
CA ILE A 272 7.54 -16.08 -19.33
C ILE A 272 6.73 -16.80 -18.23
N GLU A 273 7.37 -17.68 -17.46
CA GLU A 273 6.74 -18.43 -16.37
C GLU A 273 6.24 -17.49 -15.26
N GLY A 274 7.02 -16.47 -14.93
CA GLY A 274 6.61 -15.46 -13.97
C GLY A 274 5.45 -14.59 -14.47
N LYS A 275 5.42 -14.26 -15.77
CA LYS A 275 4.29 -13.55 -16.39
C LYS A 275 3.02 -14.40 -16.32
N ILE A 276 3.10 -15.68 -16.68
CA ILE A 276 1.97 -16.62 -16.61
C ILE A 276 1.48 -16.74 -15.16
N LEU A 277 2.39 -16.89 -14.18
CA LEU A 277 2.02 -16.98 -12.78
C LEU A 277 1.30 -15.72 -12.29
N ARG A 278 1.77 -14.52 -12.66
CA ARG A 278 1.09 -13.26 -12.32
C ARG A 278 -0.30 -13.18 -12.95
N LEU A 279 -0.46 -13.56 -14.22
CA LEU A 279 -1.77 -13.61 -14.86
C LEU A 279 -2.72 -14.58 -14.13
N ARG A 280 -2.22 -15.77 -13.76
CA ARG A 280 -2.97 -16.74 -12.97
C ARG A 280 -3.36 -16.19 -11.59
N GLN A 281 -2.47 -15.48 -10.89
CA GLN A 281 -2.79 -14.82 -9.61
C GLN A 281 -3.92 -13.80 -9.75
N GLN A 282 -3.87 -12.95 -10.78
CA GLN A 282 -4.89 -11.93 -11.01
C GLN A 282 -6.26 -12.53 -11.34
N TYR A 283 -6.29 -13.55 -12.19
CA TYR A 283 -7.55 -14.24 -12.52
C TYR A 283 -8.06 -15.07 -11.34
N PHE A 284 -7.19 -15.76 -10.61
CA PHE A 284 -7.55 -16.49 -9.39
C PHE A 284 -8.26 -15.60 -8.38
N LEU A 285 -7.67 -14.43 -8.06
CA LEU A 285 -8.31 -13.44 -7.20
C LEU A 285 -9.67 -13.01 -7.75
N SER A 286 -9.73 -12.65 -9.03
CA SER A 286 -10.94 -12.14 -9.69
C SER A 286 -12.04 -13.17 -9.71
N ALA A 287 -11.76 -14.38 -10.21
CA ALA A 287 -12.76 -15.44 -10.37
C ALA A 287 -13.32 -15.93 -9.03
N ALA A 288 -12.44 -16.17 -8.04
CA ALA A 288 -12.88 -16.59 -6.71
C ALA A 288 -13.76 -15.52 -6.04
N SER A 289 -13.36 -14.24 -6.14
CA SER A 289 -14.09 -13.14 -5.50
C SER A 289 -15.43 -12.86 -6.16
N ILE A 290 -15.51 -12.85 -7.49
CA ILE A 290 -16.78 -12.63 -8.22
C ILE A 290 -17.72 -13.82 -8.04
N GLY A 291 -17.20 -15.06 -8.06
CA GLY A 291 -17.97 -16.25 -7.75
C GLY A 291 -18.59 -16.21 -6.35
N ASP A 292 -17.82 -15.80 -5.33
CA ASP A 292 -18.32 -15.63 -3.96
C ASP A 292 -19.39 -14.53 -3.87
N ILE A 293 -19.16 -13.36 -4.48
CA ILE A 293 -20.13 -12.25 -4.50
C ILE A 293 -21.43 -12.67 -5.18
N ALA A 294 -21.35 -13.27 -6.38
CA ALA A 294 -22.52 -13.69 -7.14
C ALA A 294 -23.32 -14.78 -6.38
N LYS A 295 -22.65 -15.79 -5.83
CA LYS A 295 -23.28 -16.86 -5.05
C LYS A 295 -24.01 -16.32 -3.82
N ASN A 296 -23.34 -15.43 -3.05
CA ASN A 296 -23.94 -14.82 -1.87
C ASN A 296 -25.13 -13.92 -2.23
N HIS A 297 -25.02 -13.15 -3.33
CA HIS A 297 -26.10 -12.29 -3.79
C HIS A 297 -27.32 -13.12 -4.27
N LEU A 298 -27.09 -14.16 -5.07
CA LEU A 298 -28.16 -15.08 -5.49
C LEU A 298 -28.85 -15.76 -4.32
N SER A 299 -28.09 -16.21 -3.32
CA SER A 299 -28.65 -16.78 -2.09
C SER A 299 -29.55 -15.81 -1.34
N GLN A 300 -29.23 -14.52 -1.35
CA GLN A 300 -29.97 -13.49 -0.62
C GLN A 300 -31.17 -12.93 -1.38
N TYR A 301 -31.03 -12.74 -2.72
CA TYR A 301 -32.00 -12.00 -3.53
C TYR A 301 -32.63 -12.83 -4.65
N GLY A 302 -32.11 -14.03 -4.94
CA GLY A 302 -32.62 -14.92 -5.98
C GLY A 302 -32.37 -14.48 -7.42
N THR A 303 -31.70 -13.35 -7.65
CA THR A 303 -31.39 -12.78 -8.96
C THR A 303 -30.13 -11.93 -8.91
N LEU A 304 -29.42 -11.79 -10.05
CA LEU A 304 -28.33 -10.82 -10.21
C LEU A 304 -28.77 -9.51 -10.90
N GLU A 305 -30.04 -9.34 -11.27
CA GLU A 305 -30.53 -8.13 -11.94
C GLU A 305 -30.38 -6.87 -11.09
N ASN A 306 -30.57 -7.00 -9.78
CA ASN A 306 -30.47 -5.92 -8.81
C ASN A 306 -29.06 -5.78 -8.21
N LEU A 307 -28.05 -6.48 -8.75
CA LEU A 307 -26.67 -6.43 -8.24
C LEU A 307 -26.15 -4.99 -8.11
N PRO A 308 -26.30 -4.09 -9.11
CA PRO A 308 -25.80 -2.72 -9.01
C PRO A 308 -26.41 -1.89 -7.87
N ASP A 309 -27.63 -2.25 -7.46
CA ASP A 309 -28.35 -1.53 -6.39
C ASP A 309 -27.92 -1.99 -4.99
N LYS A 310 -27.33 -3.17 -4.88
CA LYS A 310 -26.94 -3.84 -3.62
C LYS A 310 -25.45 -3.98 -3.44
N VAL A 311 -24.67 -3.84 -4.50
CA VAL A 311 -23.24 -4.12 -4.54
C VAL A 311 -22.51 -3.01 -5.27
N ALA A 312 -21.38 -2.55 -4.71
CA ALA A 312 -20.36 -1.77 -5.40
C ALA A 312 -19.07 -2.58 -5.39
N ILE A 313 -18.48 -2.86 -6.55
CA ILE A 313 -17.21 -3.56 -6.70
C ILE A 313 -16.16 -2.53 -7.10
N HIS A 314 -15.09 -2.41 -6.30
CA HIS A 314 -14.02 -1.48 -6.55
C HIS A 314 -12.74 -2.21 -6.99
N VAL A 315 -12.26 -1.86 -8.18
CA VAL A 315 -11.02 -2.37 -8.78
C VAL A 315 -9.88 -1.44 -8.39
N ASN A 316 -9.02 -1.90 -7.49
CA ASN A 316 -7.90 -1.10 -6.98
C ASN A 316 -6.64 -1.37 -7.80
N ASP A 317 -6.28 -0.43 -8.65
CA ASP A 317 -5.37 -0.57 -9.77
C ASP A 317 -5.88 -1.58 -10.83
N THR A 318 -5.08 -1.91 -11.85
CA THR A 318 -5.48 -2.82 -12.93
C THR A 318 -5.34 -4.30 -12.57
N HIS A 319 -4.75 -4.65 -11.43
CA HIS A 319 -4.51 -6.05 -11.07
C HIS A 319 -5.78 -6.91 -11.02
N PRO A 320 -6.92 -6.45 -10.44
CA PRO A 320 -8.16 -7.23 -10.42
C PRO A 320 -9.11 -6.90 -11.58
N THR A 321 -8.65 -6.31 -12.67
CA THR A 321 -9.50 -5.97 -13.85
C THR A 321 -10.26 -7.15 -14.39
N LEU A 322 -9.70 -8.38 -14.31
CA LEU A 322 -10.32 -9.59 -14.80
C LEU A 322 -11.63 -9.96 -14.08
N ALA A 323 -11.93 -9.31 -12.97
CA ALA A 323 -13.24 -9.38 -12.31
C ALA A 323 -14.39 -8.87 -13.22
N ILE A 324 -14.10 -7.94 -14.13
CA ILE A 324 -15.08 -7.39 -15.07
C ILE A 324 -15.54 -8.46 -16.08
N PRO A 325 -14.65 -9.04 -16.93
CA PRO A 325 -15.07 -10.10 -17.84
C PRO A 325 -15.50 -11.38 -17.10
N GLU A 326 -15.07 -11.64 -15.88
CA GLU A 326 -15.55 -12.77 -15.08
C GLU A 326 -17.01 -12.58 -14.65
N LEU A 327 -17.43 -11.38 -14.24
CA LEU A 327 -18.85 -11.12 -13.97
C LEU A 327 -19.68 -11.28 -15.24
N MET A 328 -19.18 -10.79 -16.38
CA MET A 328 -19.83 -11.02 -17.68
C MET A 328 -19.98 -12.52 -17.96
N ARG A 329 -18.94 -13.34 -17.74
CA ARG A 329 -18.99 -14.79 -17.91
C ARG A 329 -20.08 -15.44 -17.05
N ILE A 330 -20.16 -15.11 -15.77
CA ILE A 330 -21.20 -15.65 -14.87
C ILE A 330 -22.60 -15.25 -15.37
N LEU A 331 -22.79 -13.99 -15.74
CA LEU A 331 -24.10 -13.50 -16.21
C LEU A 331 -24.52 -14.14 -17.52
N LEU A 332 -23.59 -14.36 -18.47
CA LEU A 332 -23.84 -14.94 -19.77
C LEU A 332 -23.98 -16.46 -19.67
N ASP A 333 -22.97 -17.16 -19.15
CA ASP A 333 -22.81 -18.60 -19.25
C ASP A 333 -23.57 -19.36 -18.16
N GLU A 334 -23.70 -18.80 -16.95
CA GLU A 334 -24.34 -19.43 -15.79
C GLU A 334 -25.80 -18.93 -15.58
N CYS A 335 -26.06 -17.63 -15.85
CA CYS A 335 -27.38 -17.04 -15.66
C CYS A 335 -28.20 -16.93 -16.95
N GLY A 336 -27.59 -17.12 -18.11
CA GLY A 336 -28.27 -17.06 -19.41
C GLY A 336 -28.78 -15.65 -19.78
N TYR A 337 -28.17 -14.60 -19.27
CA TYR A 337 -28.56 -13.21 -19.62
C TYR A 337 -28.05 -12.86 -21.04
N THR A 338 -28.77 -11.94 -21.71
CA THR A 338 -28.26 -11.37 -22.97
C THR A 338 -27.04 -10.53 -22.69
N TRP A 339 -26.22 -10.31 -23.72
CA TRP A 339 -25.02 -9.45 -23.61
C TRP A 339 -25.35 -8.06 -23.10
N GLU A 340 -26.37 -7.42 -23.63
CA GLU A 340 -26.79 -6.07 -23.28
C GLU A 340 -27.18 -5.98 -21.81
N LYS A 341 -27.89 -6.97 -21.28
CA LYS A 341 -28.29 -7.01 -19.86
C LYS A 341 -27.08 -7.27 -18.96
N ALA A 342 -26.23 -8.23 -19.33
CA ALA A 342 -25.01 -8.56 -18.59
C ALA A 342 -24.07 -7.35 -18.56
N PHE A 343 -23.88 -6.66 -19.67
CA PHE A 343 -23.05 -5.48 -19.76
C PHE A 343 -23.61 -4.31 -18.94
N ASP A 344 -24.94 -4.06 -18.96
CA ASP A 344 -25.54 -2.99 -18.13
C ASP A 344 -25.36 -3.26 -16.62
N ILE A 345 -25.57 -4.48 -16.17
CA ILE A 345 -25.33 -4.89 -14.79
C ILE A 345 -23.85 -4.67 -14.43
N THR A 346 -22.94 -5.15 -15.27
CA THR A 346 -21.50 -5.07 -15.03
C THR A 346 -21.03 -3.62 -14.96
N ARG A 347 -21.33 -2.79 -15.95
CA ARG A 347 -20.89 -1.39 -15.99
C ARG A 347 -21.40 -0.55 -14.81
N ARG A 348 -22.58 -0.84 -14.28
CA ARG A 348 -23.17 -0.13 -13.12
C ARG A 348 -22.64 -0.62 -11.78
N THR A 349 -21.95 -1.76 -11.76
CA THR A 349 -21.43 -2.39 -10.53
C THR A 349 -19.97 -2.03 -10.27
N PHE A 350 -19.15 -1.84 -11.31
CA PHE A 350 -17.71 -1.65 -11.19
C PHE A 350 -17.27 -0.19 -11.20
N ALA A 351 -16.34 0.14 -10.30
CA ALA A 351 -15.56 1.38 -10.30
C ALA A 351 -14.07 1.06 -10.26
N TYR A 352 -13.23 1.95 -10.80
CA TYR A 352 -11.79 1.77 -10.96
C TYR A 352 -11.01 2.94 -10.38
N THR A 353 -10.00 2.64 -9.57
CA THR A 353 -8.98 3.62 -9.17
C THR A 353 -7.68 3.36 -9.90
N ASN A 354 -7.17 4.36 -10.61
CA ASN A 354 -5.84 4.33 -11.22
C ASN A 354 -4.78 4.80 -10.21
N HIS A 355 -3.63 4.10 -10.17
CA HIS A 355 -2.47 4.48 -9.35
C HIS A 355 -1.22 4.78 -10.18
N THR A 356 -1.36 4.90 -11.49
CA THR A 356 -0.25 5.04 -12.44
C THR A 356 -0.29 6.39 -13.14
N VAL A 357 0.84 7.10 -13.18
CA VAL A 357 0.98 8.40 -13.88
C VAL A 357 1.67 8.28 -15.24
N MET A 358 2.31 7.15 -15.54
CA MET A 358 3.04 6.93 -16.79
C MET A 358 2.28 5.92 -17.65
N SER A 359 1.86 6.33 -18.84
CA SER A 359 1.09 5.47 -19.76
C SER A 359 1.82 4.19 -20.17
N GLU A 360 3.15 4.22 -20.25
CA GLU A 360 4.00 3.05 -20.54
C GLU A 360 3.99 1.99 -19.42
N ALA A 361 3.66 2.39 -18.20
CA ALA A 361 3.57 1.49 -17.04
C ALA A 361 2.19 0.86 -16.86
N LEU A 362 1.20 1.20 -17.71
CA LEU A 362 -0.12 0.57 -17.72
C LEU A 362 0.01 -0.91 -18.09
N GLU A 363 -0.64 -1.78 -17.31
CA GLU A 363 -0.53 -3.22 -17.46
C GLU A 363 -1.17 -3.74 -18.74
N LYS A 364 -0.41 -4.57 -19.45
CA LYS A 364 -0.81 -5.21 -20.71
C LYS A 364 -0.37 -6.66 -20.70
N TRP A 365 -1.17 -7.54 -21.26
CA TRP A 365 -0.85 -8.96 -21.37
C TRP A 365 -0.67 -9.36 -22.82
N ASN A 366 0.37 -10.15 -23.13
CA ASN A 366 0.52 -10.77 -24.44
C ASN A 366 -0.73 -11.60 -24.74
N GLU A 367 -1.30 -11.41 -25.92
CA GLU A 367 -2.59 -11.99 -26.34
C GLU A 367 -2.55 -13.52 -26.41
N ASP A 368 -1.44 -14.11 -26.90
CA ASP A 368 -1.29 -15.56 -27.01
C ASP A 368 -1.21 -16.24 -25.62
N ILE A 369 -0.47 -15.61 -24.68
CA ILE A 369 -0.39 -16.09 -23.29
C ILE A 369 -1.77 -15.99 -22.65
N PHE A 370 -2.47 -14.88 -22.86
CA PHE A 370 -3.78 -14.63 -22.28
C PHE A 370 -4.82 -15.63 -22.81
N LYS A 371 -4.90 -15.79 -24.13
CA LYS A 371 -5.81 -16.71 -24.82
C LYS A 371 -5.58 -18.16 -24.39
N LYS A 372 -4.32 -18.59 -24.26
CA LYS A 372 -3.97 -19.95 -23.84
C LYS A 372 -4.34 -20.20 -22.38
N THR A 373 -4.10 -19.22 -21.51
CA THR A 373 -4.30 -19.35 -20.05
C THR A 373 -5.77 -19.19 -19.67
N LEU A 374 -6.52 -18.30 -20.35
CA LEU A 374 -7.89 -17.87 -20.01
C LEU A 374 -8.78 -17.83 -21.25
N PRO A 375 -9.03 -18.96 -21.92
CA PRO A 375 -9.66 -18.99 -23.26
C PRO A 375 -11.07 -18.36 -23.25
N ARG A 376 -11.91 -18.64 -22.26
CA ARG A 376 -13.26 -18.05 -22.21
C ARG A 376 -13.25 -16.55 -21.91
N ILE A 377 -12.41 -16.12 -20.99
CA ILE A 377 -12.23 -14.70 -20.66
C ILE A 377 -11.70 -13.92 -21.86
N TYR A 378 -10.81 -14.54 -22.64
CA TYR A 378 -10.32 -13.95 -23.90
C TYR A 378 -11.46 -13.72 -24.90
N GLN A 379 -12.36 -14.70 -25.11
CA GLN A 379 -13.52 -14.53 -25.99
C GLN A 379 -14.42 -13.35 -25.55
N ILE A 380 -14.64 -13.21 -24.24
CA ILE A 380 -15.40 -12.07 -23.70
C ILE A 380 -14.66 -10.74 -23.95
N CYS A 381 -13.32 -10.71 -23.78
CA CYS A 381 -12.53 -9.52 -24.09
C CYS A 381 -12.57 -9.17 -25.59
N VAL A 382 -12.60 -10.14 -26.49
CA VAL A 382 -12.78 -9.94 -27.94
C VAL A 382 -14.13 -9.25 -28.24
N GLU A 383 -15.22 -9.73 -27.65
CA GLU A 383 -16.52 -9.11 -27.83
C GLU A 383 -16.62 -7.72 -27.18
N LEU A 384 -15.99 -7.52 -26.02
CA LEU A 384 -15.84 -6.18 -25.42
C LEU A 384 -15.09 -5.23 -26.36
N ASP A 385 -14.02 -5.71 -27.02
CA ASP A 385 -13.26 -4.93 -27.99
C ASP A 385 -14.09 -4.54 -29.22
N HIS A 386 -14.83 -5.49 -29.81
CA HIS A 386 -15.69 -5.22 -30.95
C HIS A 386 -16.74 -4.13 -30.65
N ARG A 387 -17.37 -4.20 -29.47
CA ARG A 387 -18.37 -3.21 -29.05
C ARG A 387 -17.73 -1.87 -28.70
N CYS A 388 -16.58 -1.89 -28.02
CA CYS A 388 -15.80 -0.71 -27.72
C CYS A 388 -15.44 0.05 -29.01
N ARG A 389 -14.90 -0.64 -30.02
CA ARG A 389 -14.57 -0.04 -31.31
C ARG A 389 -15.80 0.55 -32.01
N ALA A 390 -16.93 -0.16 -31.98
CA ALA A 390 -18.18 0.34 -32.58
C ALA A 390 -18.72 1.60 -31.87
N ASP A 391 -18.58 1.69 -30.55
CA ASP A 391 -18.98 2.87 -29.76
C ASP A 391 -18.02 4.04 -30.03
N LEU A 392 -16.71 3.77 -30.11
CA LEU A 392 -15.67 4.77 -30.41
C LEU A 392 -15.81 5.30 -31.83
N GLU A 393 -16.12 4.48 -32.82
CA GLU A 393 -16.35 4.93 -34.21
C GLU A 393 -17.53 5.89 -34.30
N ARG A 394 -18.57 5.71 -33.49
CA ARG A 394 -19.69 6.67 -33.41
C ARG A 394 -19.29 8.01 -32.82
N THR A 395 -18.33 8.01 -31.89
CA THR A 395 -17.87 9.22 -31.21
C THR A 395 -16.75 9.92 -31.96
N PHE A 396 -15.82 9.16 -32.56
CA PHE A 396 -14.65 9.62 -33.29
C PHE A 396 -14.60 9.07 -34.73
N PRO A 397 -15.56 9.43 -35.58
CA PRO A 397 -15.71 8.81 -36.92
C PRO A 397 -14.43 8.96 -37.76
N GLY A 398 -13.89 7.85 -38.25
CA GLY A 398 -12.72 7.81 -39.13
C GLY A 398 -11.36 8.06 -38.42
N ASP A 399 -11.32 8.24 -37.11
CA ASP A 399 -10.06 8.34 -36.34
C ASP A 399 -9.57 6.94 -35.91
N GLU A 400 -9.12 6.15 -36.90
CA GLU A 400 -8.63 4.79 -36.64
C GLU A 400 -7.48 4.74 -35.62
N GLY A 401 -6.62 5.75 -35.61
CA GLY A 401 -5.48 5.84 -34.66
C GLY A 401 -5.97 5.90 -33.21
N LYS A 402 -6.92 6.78 -32.94
CA LYS A 402 -7.51 6.95 -31.60
C LYS A 402 -8.31 5.71 -31.19
N ILE A 403 -9.13 5.17 -32.09
CA ILE A 403 -9.90 3.95 -31.85
C ILE A 403 -8.96 2.79 -31.49
N ASN A 404 -7.89 2.58 -32.26
CA ASN A 404 -6.91 1.54 -31.95
C ASN A 404 -6.18 1.76 -30.62
N TYR A 405 -5.87 3.00 -30.25
CA TYR A 405 -5.27 3.33 -28.97
C TYR A 405 -6.18 3.04 -27.78
N MET A 406 -7.47 3.35 -27.91
CA MET A 406 -8.48 3.15 -26.86
C MET A 406 -9.03 1.72 -26.83
N ALA A 407 -8.86 0.91 -27.87
CA ALA A 407 -9.37 -0.44 -27.96
C ALA A 407 -8.84 -1.36 -26.84
N VAL A 408 -9.65 -2.33 -26.44
CA VAL A 408 -9.31 -3.35 -25.42
C VAL A 408 -8.19 -4.25 -25.91
N LEU A 409 -8.24 -4.63 -27.19
CA LEU A 409 -7.20 -5.43 -27.85
C LEU A 409 -6.44 -4.58 -28.88
N GLY A 410 -5.14 -4.73 -28.92
CA GLY A 410 -4.30 -4.04 -29.89
C GLY A 410 -2.83 -4.39 -29.73
N ASP A 411 -2.10 -4.39 -30.87
CA ASP A 411 -0.66 -4.69 -30.93
C ASP A 411 -0.29 -6.04 -30.32
N GLY A 412 -1.17 -7.06 -30.45
CA GLY A 412 -0.99 -8.39 -29.85
C GLY A 412 -1.08 -8.40 -28.31
N GLN A 413 -1.79 -7.44 -27.74
CA GLN A 413 -1.91 -7.29 -26.28
C GLN A 413 -3.36 -7.06 -25.83
N VAL A 414 -3.69 -7.56 -24.65
CA VAL A 414 -4.91 -7.25 -23.90
C VAL A 414 -4.57 -6.12 -22.91
N ARG A 415 -5.27 -5.00 -23.02
CA ARG A 415 -4.97 -3.76 -22.29
C ARG A 415 -5.91 -3.60 -21.09
N MET A 416 -5.39 -3.84 -19.89
CA MET A 416 -6.20 -3.90 -18.67
C MET A 416 -6.88 -2.57 -18.34
N ALA A 417 -6.14 -1.47 -18.37
CA ALA A 417 -6.71 -0.15 -18.10
C ALA A 417 -7.82 0.24 -19.09
N ASN A 418 -7.70 -0.19 -20.35
CA ASN A 418 -8.71 0.09 -21.39
C ASN A 418 -10.04 -0.63 -21.10
N ILE A 419 -9.97 -1.87 -20.57
CA ILE A 419 -11.17 -2.57 -20.08
C ILE A 419 -11.86 -1.75 -18.98
N CYS A 420 -11.09 -1.29 -17.97
CA CYS A 420 -11.62 -0.48 -16.87
C CYS A 420 -12.24 0.83 -17.38
N CYS A 421 -11.53 1.56 -18.24
CA CYS A 421 -12.01 2.85 -18.77
C CYS A 421 -13.27 2.71 -19.60
N TYR A 422 -13.38 1.65 -20.40
CA TYR A 422 -14.59 1.38 -21.20
C TYR A 422 -15.78 0.97 -20.33
N VAL A 423 -15.58 0.02 -19.42
CA VAL A 423 -16.68 -0.61 -18.69
C VAL A 423 -17.08 0.13 -17.41
N CYS A 424 -16.13 0.52 -16.54
CA CYS A 424 -16.47 1.07 -15.23
C CYS A 424 -17.27 2.37 -15.31
N HIS A 425 -18.19 2.56 -14.37
CA HIS A 425 -19.00 3.80 -14.29
C HIS A 425 -18.22 4.99 -13.70
N SER A 426 -17.15 4.73 -12.96
CA SER A 426 -16.29 5.76 -12.37
C SER A 426 -14.82 5.38 -12.44
N ILE A 427 -13.99 6.38 -12.73
CA ILE A 427 -12.53 6.30 -12.81
C ILE A 427 -11.99 7.43 -11.94
N ASN A 428 -11.24 7.11 -10.89
CA ASN A 428 -10.67 8.16 -10.07
C ASN A 428 -9.16 8.12 -10.00
N GLY A 429 -8.56 9.32 -9.89
CA GLY A 429 -7.18 9.50 -9.46
C GLY A 429 -7.09 9.55 -7.93
N VAL A 430 -5.87 9.60 -7.40
CA VAL A 430 -5.56 9.44 -5.96
C VAL A 430 -4.93 10.68 -5.33
N SER A 431 -4.80 11.76 -6.08
CA SER A 431 -4.50 13.13 -5.68
C SER A 431 -5.08 14.09 -6.73
N GLN A 432 -5.23 15.36 -6.41
CA GLN A 432 -5.75 16.35 -7.38
C GLN A 432 -4.85 16.43 -8.62
N LEU A 433 -3.53 16.56 -8.41
CA LEU A 433 -2.56 16.59 -9.51
C LEU A 433 -2.64 15.32 -10.37
N HIS A 434 -2.70 14.14 -9.75
CA HIS A 434 -2.83 12.88 -10.48
C HIS A 434 -4.12 12.82 -11.30
N SER A 435 -5.23 13.26 -10.72
CA SER A 435 -6.53 13.29 -11.42
C SER A 435 -6.51 14.20 -12.65
N GLU A 436 -5.78 15.32 -12.61
CA GLU A 436 -5.57 16.16 -13.78
C GLU A 436 -4.63 15.51 -14.81
N ILE A 437 -3.55 14.85 -14.37
CA ILE A 437 -2.63 14.14 -15.26
C ILE A 437 -3.37 13.03 -16.04
N ILE A 438 -4.23 12.25 -15.38
CA ILE A 438 -4.98 11.19 -16.08
C ILE A 438 -5.97 11.75 -17.10
N LYS A 439 -6.61 12.89 -16.84
CA LYS A 439 -7.52 13.57 -17.79
C LYS A 439 -6.77 14.22 -18.96
N GLN A 440 -5.61 14.81 -18.72
CA GLN A 440 -4.86 15.58 -19.72
C GLN A 440 -3.88 14.73 -20.53
N SER A 441 -3.47 13.56 -20.01
CA SER A 441 -2.41 12.74 -20.59
C SER A 441 -2.80 11.26 -20.65
N VAL A 442 -2.79 10.54 -19.51
CA VAL A 442 -2.83 9.07 -19.45
C VAL A 442 -4.09 8.50 -20.10
N PHE A 443 -5.26 9.09 -19.79
CA PHE A 443 -6.57 8.70 -20.31
C PHE A 443 -7.28 9.86 -21.02
N HIS A 444 -6.53 10.75 -21.66
CA HIS A 444 -7.09 11.94 -22.32
C HIS A 444 -8.22 11.61 -23.30
N ASP A 445 -8.02 10.61 -24.17
CA ASP A 445 -9.02 10.23 -25.16
C ASP A 445 -10.26 9.61 -24.50
N TYR A 446 -10.10 8.86 -23.42
CA TYR A 446 -11.22 8.37 -22.62
C TYR A 446 -11.95 9.48 -21.88
N PHE A 447 -11.22 10.51 -21.41
CA PHE A 447 -11.84 11.70 -20.83
C PHE A 447 -12.67 12.48 -21.86
N LEU A 448 -12.20 12.58 -23.11
CA LEU A 448 -13.00 13.16 -24.20
C LEU A 448 -14.24 12.30 -24.55
N TYR A 449 -14.13 10.98 -24.43
CA TYR A 449 -15.23 10.05 -24.70
C TYR A 449 -16.31 10.05 -23.62
N SER A 450 -15.94 10.10 -22.34
CA SER A 450 -16.86 10.01 -21.18
C SER A 450 -16.33 10.82 -20.00
N PRO A 451 -16.36 12.18 -20.07
CA PRO A 451 -15.77 13.03 -19.04
C PRO A 451 -16.42 12.86 -17.65
N GLU A 452 -17.70 12.48 -17.62
CA GLU A 452 -18.50 12.27 -16.40
C GLU A 452 -17.98 11.12 -15.53
N LYS A 453 -17.21 10.18 -16.08
CA LYS A 453 -16.62 9.05 -15.35
C LYS A 453 -15.44 9.47 -14.46
N PHE A 454 -14.77 10.58 -14.81
CA PHE A 454 -13.49 10.97 -14.20
C PHE A 454 -13.67 11.84 -12.96
N THR A 455 -13.15 11.37 -11.84
CA THR A 455 -13.24 12.07 -10.56
C THR A 455 -11.91 12.00 -9.79
N ASN A 456 -11.87 12.64 -8.61
CA ASN A 456 -10.74 12.58 -7.68
C ASN A 456 -11.21 12.11 -6.31
N VAL A 457 -10.45 11.17 -5.73
CA VAL A 457 -10.47 10.94 -4.28
C VAL A 457 -9.03 10.93 -3.80
N THR A 458 -8.59 12.02 -3.21
CA THR A 458 -7.25 12.11 -2.62
C THR A 458 -7.10 11.03 -1.54
N ASN A 459 -6.00 10.29 -1.57
CA ASN A 459 -5.73 9.22 -0.62
C ASN A 459 -5.81 9.70 0.83
N GLY A 460 -6.02 8.74 1.73
CA GLY A 460 -6.04 8.96 3.16
C GLY A 460 -5.42 7.81 3.95
N ILE A 461 -5.11 8.06 5.20
CA ILE A 461 -4.47 7.12 6.13
C ILE A 461 -5.37 6.82 7.33
N ALA A 462 -5.26 5.62 7.89
CA ALA A 462 -5.90 5.25 9.17
C ALA A 462 -5.20 5.99 10.32
N TYR A 463 -5.52 7.26 10.51
CA TYR A 463 -4.80 8.16 11.41
C TYR A 463 -4.77 7.68 12.86
N ARG A 464 -5.73 6.89 13.30
CA ARG A 464 -5.74 6.31 14.66
C ARG A 464 -4.57 5.34 14.85
N ARG A 465 -4.25 4.53 13.83
CA ARG A 465 -3.06 3.68 13.87
C ARG A 465 -1.78 4.51 13.95
N TRP A 466 -1.67 5.55 13.10
CA TRP A 466 -0.44 6.33 12.95
C TRP A 466 -0.26 7.45 13.99
N LEU A 467 -1.31 7.77 14.77
CA LEU A 467 -1.29 8.73 15.86
C LEU A 467 -1.59 8.04 17.20
N LEU A 468 -2.83 7.57 17.43
CA LEU A 468 -3.25 7.07 18.74
C LEU A 468 -2.45 5.84 19.20
N ALA A 469 -2.23 4.90 18.29
CA ALA A 469 -1.48 3.68 18.57
C ALA A 469 0.03 3.88 18.51
N ALA A 470 0.53 4.65 17.51
CA ALA A 470 1.97 4.81 17.26
C ALA A 470 2.61 5.90 18.11
N ASN A 471 1.90 6.98 18.48
CA ASN A 471 2.44 8.15 19.18
C ASN A 471 1.56 8.56 20.39
N PRO A 472 1.57 7.77 21.47
CA PRO A 472 0.77 8.07 22.65
C PRO A 472 1.15 9.38 23.32
N GLY A 473 2.44 9.80 23.25
CA GLY A 473 2.91 11.09 23.78
C GLY A 473 2.23 12.27 23.08
N LEU A 474 2.23 12.27 21.73
CA LEU A 474 1.53 13.30 20.96
C LEU A 474 0.02 13.24 21.19
N THR A 475 -0.55 12.04 21.27
CA THR A 475 -1.98 11.86 21.57
C THR A 475 -2.36 12.53 22.89
N GLY A 476 -1.60 12.31 23.95
CA GLY A 476 -1.83 12.95 25.25
C GLY A 476 -1.71 14.49 25.19
N LEU A 477 -0.68 15.01 24.54
CA LEU A 477 -0.53 16.46 24.34
C LEU A 477 -1.73 17.07 23.59
N LEU A 478 -2.23 16.40 22.56
CA LEU A 478 -3.41 16.85 21.80
C LEU A 478 -4.68 16.80 22.67
N GLU A 479 -4.86 15.77 23.48
CA GLU A 479 -6.00 15.67 24.42
C GLU A 479 -6.01 16.85 25.42
N ASP A 480 -4.85 17.16 25.97
CA ASP A 480 -4.70 18.27 26.94
C ASP A 480 -4.89 19.65 26.27
N THR A 481 -4.54 19.78 24.98
CA THR A 481 -4.54 21.07 24.27
C THR A 481 -5.86 21.36 23.58
N ILE A 482 -6.44 20.41 22.87
CA ILE A 482 -7.64 20.58 22.00
C ILE A 482 -8.80 19.68 22.40
N GLY A 483 -8.64 18.81 23.41
CA GLY A 483 -9.64 17.83 23.84
C GLY A 483 -9.67 16.57 22.99
N PRO A 484 -10.43 15.53 23.41
CA PRO A 484 -10.38 14.18 22.82
C PRO A 484 -11.17 14.03 21.48
N GLY A 485 -11.83 15.08 20.99
CA GLY A 485 -12.71 15.02 19.81
C GLY A 485 -12.00 14.53 18.53
N PHE A 486 -10.73 14.87 18.38
CA PHE A 486 -9.91 14.43 17.20
C PHE A 486 -9.77 12.91 17.09
N LYS A 487 -9.97 12.16 18.16
CA LYS A 487 -9.91 10.68 18.11
C LYS A 487 -11.02 10.10 17.23
N LYS A 488 -12.16 10.78 17.16
CA LYS A 488 -13.29 10.37 16.33
C LYS A 488 -13.38 11.13 15.02
N ASP A 489 -13.02 12.41 15.03
CA ASP A 489 -13.06 13.30 13.88
C ASP A 489 -11.71 13.99 13.69
N ALA A 490 -10.95 13.55 12.68
CA ALA A 490 -9.63 14.08 12.38
C ALA A 490 -9.62 15.57 12.05
N SER A 491 -10.76 16.16 11.61
CA SER A 491 -10.87 17.60 11.31
C SER A 491 -10.66 18.48 12.54
N GLU A 492 -10.90 17.93 13.73
CA GLU A 492 -10.67 18.58 15.02
C GLU A 492 -9.20 18.93 15.27
N LEU A 493 -8.23 18.25 14.61
CA LEU A 493 -6.81 18.59 14.67
C LEU A 493 -6.54 20.05 14.31
N LYS A 494 -7.36 20.63 13.44
CA LYS A 494 -7.25 22.04 13.02
C LYS A 494 -7.34 23.03 14.18
N LYS A 495 -7.96 22.65 15.29
CA LYS A 495 -8.01 23.49 16.51
C LYS A 495 -6.61 23.81 17.05
N LEU A 496 -5.61 22.99 16.75
CA LEU A 496 -4.22 23.16 17.19
C LEU A 496 -3.58 24.46 16.61
N GLU A 497 -4.02 24.95 15.45
CA GLU A 497 -3.52 26.19 14.86
C GLU A 497 -3.58 27.39 15.80
N LYS A 498 -4.55 27.42 16.73
CA LYS A 498 -4.69 28.48 17.72
C LYS A 498 -3.48 28.59 18.66
N PHE A 499 -2.69 27.54 18.77
CA PHE A 499 -1.54 27.42 19.66
C PHE A 499 -0.19 27.60 18.93
N LYS A 500 -0.18 28.00 17.66
CA LYS A 500 1.05 28.14 16.86
C LYS A 500 2.09 29.14 17.39
N ALA A 501 1.69 30.02 18.30
CA ALA A 501 2.55 30.98 19.00
C ALA A 501 2.68 30.68 20.50
N ASP A 502 2.04 29.63 21.01
CA ASP A 502 2.09 29.26 22.42
C ASP A 502 3.39 28.52 22.73
N LYS A 503 4.32 29.20 23.43
CA LYS A 503 5.64 28.64 23.74
C LYS A 503 5.59 27.35 24.58
N LYS A 504 4.54 27.18 25.42
CA LYS A 504 4.41 25.95 26.23
C LYS A 504 4.03 24.76 25.38
N VAL A 505 3.08 24.96 24.45
CA VAL A 505 2.66 23.90 23.53
C VAL A 505 3.79 23.54 22.57
N LEU A 506 4.51 24.54 22.03
CA LEU A 506 5.67 24.31 21.15
C LEU A 506 6.79 23.54 21.84
N SER A 507 7.12 23.89 23.11
CA SER A 507 8.12 23.17 23.91
C SER A 507 7.67 21.73 24.22
N ALA A 508 6.41 21.55 24.62
CA ALA A 508 5.87 20.21 24.87
C ALA A 508 5.87 19.32 23.62
N LEU A 509 5.65 19.90 22.45
CA LEU A 509 5.75 19.19 21.17
C LEU A 509 7.19 18.72 20.88
N GLU A 510 8.18 19.58 21.20
CA GLU A 510 9.61 19.24 21.10
C GLU A 510 9.97 18.10 22.05
N ASP A 511 9.54 18.17 23.33
CA ASP A 511 9.78 17.12 24.33
C ASP A 511 9.22 15.76 23.87
N VAL A 512 8.02 15.74 23.28
CA VAL A 512 7.40 14.53 22.70
C VAL A 512 8.25 13.99 21.53
N LYS A 513 8.74 14.86 20.66
CA LYS A 513 9.58 14.47 19.52
C LYS A 513 10.89 13.85 20.01
N ASP A 514 11.56 14.49 20.95
CA ASP A 514 12.83 14.01 21.51
C ASP A 514 12.66 12.67 22.23
N ALA A 515 11.58 12.48 22.99
CA ALA A 515 11.25 11.20 23.60
C ALA A 515 11.07 10.09 22.56
N ASN A 516 10.36 10.37 21.46
CA ASN A 516 10.17 9.40 20.37
C ASN A 516 11.50 9.05 19.67
N LYS A 517 12.40 10.02 19.48
CA LYS A 517 13.74 9.77 18.92
C LYS A 517 14.59 8.87 19.82
N VAL A 518 14.55 9.08 21.14
CA VAL A 518 15.21 8.20 22.12
C VAL A 518 14.65 6.77 22.05
N ILE A 519 13.31 6.63 22.01
CA ILE A 519 12.64 5.31 21.89
C ILE A 519 13.06 4.60 20.60
N PHE A 520 13.09 5.31 19.47
CA PHE A 520 13.51 4.75 18.20
C PHE A 520 14.99 4.34 18.20
N ALA A 521 15.88 5.17 18.72
CA ALA A 521 17.31 4.87 18.82
C ALA A 521 17.59 3.62 19.69
N GLN A 522 16.89 3.48 20.83
CA GLN A 522 16.98 2.31 21.69
C GLN A 522 16.46 1.04 20.98
N HIS A 523 15.35 1.16 20.24
CA HIS A 523 14.80 0.06 19.45
C HIS A 523 15.78 -0.38 18.36
N LEU A 524 16.34 0.57 17.61
CA LEU A 524 17.33 0.29 16.56
C LEU A 524 18.55 -0.45 17.13
N LYS A 525 19.10 0.04 18.23
CA LYS A 525 20.21 -0.63 18.94
C LYS A 525 19.85 -2.07 19.35
N LYS A 526 18.66 -2.27 19.90
CA LYS A 526 18.18 -3.60 20.33
C LYS A 526 18.07 -4.60 19.17
N VAL A 527 17.57 -4.14 18.03
CA VAL A 527 17.26 -5.04 16.88
C VAL A 527 18.47 -5.24 15.97
N THR A 528 19.25 -4.20 15.73
CA THR A 528 20.36 -4.22 14.74
C THR A 528 21.74 -4.12 15.34
N GLY A 529 21.87 -3.71 16.60
CA GLY A 529 23.13 -3.35 17.24
C GLY A 529 23.66 -1.97 16.83
N GLN A 530 23.02 -1.26 15.92
CA GLN A 530 23.45 0.08 15.48
C GLN A 530 23.07 1.14 16.51
N GLU A 531 24.01 2.02 16.82
CA GLU A 531 23.81 3.16 17.70
C GLU A 531 23.71 4.45 16.89
N ILE A 532 22.69 5.26 17.19
CA ILE A 532 22.51 6.60 16.63
C ILE A 532 22.30 7.60 17.77
N ASP A 533 22.75 8.84 17.56
CA ASP A 533 22.50 9.93 18.49
C ASP A 533 21.08 10.49 18.28
N PRO A 534 20.18 10.39 19.27
CA PRO A 534 18.83 10.92 19.15
C PRO A 534 18.77 12.46 19.07
N HIS A 535 19.85 13.16 19.35
CA HIS A 535 19.90 14.62 19.29
C HIS A 535 20.25 15.18 17.90
N THR A 536 20.63 14.33 16.94
CA THR A 536 20.81 14.73 15.54
C THR A 536 19.48 14.94 14.83
N LEU A 537 19.45 15.74 13.77
CA LEU A 537 18.27 15.87 12.91
C LEU A 537 17.99 14.54 12.20
N PHE A 538 16.80 13.95 12.40
CA PHE A 538 16.39 12.73 11.70
C PHE A 538 15.73 13.07 10.35
N ASP A 539 16.52 12.88 9.29
CA ASP A 539 16.12 13.06 7.89
C ASP A 539 15.78 11.69 7.28
N VAL A 540 14.51 11.49 6.90
CA VAL A 540 13.94 10.15 6.70
C VAL A 540 13.38 9.98 5.30
N GLN A 541 13.90 8.98 4.56
CA GLN A 541 13.40 8.56 3.26
C GLN A 541 13.06 7.06 3.26
N VAL A 542 11.84 6.71 3.68
CA VAL A 542 11.37 5.33 3.75
C VAL A 542 10.22 5.12 2.76
N LYS A 543 10.55 4.42 1.68
CA LYS A 543 9.65 4.12 0.58
C LYS A 543 10.27 3.05 -0.32
N ARG A 544 9.45 2.38 -1.15
CA ARG A 544 9.93 1.40 -2.11
C ARG A 544 11.14 1.92 -2.91
N MET A 545 12.18 1.11 -3.10
CA MET A 545 13.35 1.51 -3.88
C MET A 545 13.00 1.53 -5.37
N HIS A 546 13.04 2.72 -5.95
CA HIS A 546 12.77 2.94 -7.37
C HIS A 546 13.41 4.24 -7.84
N GLU A 547 13.94 4.26 -9.07
CA GLU A 547 14.66 5.42 -9.61
C GLU A 547 13.79 6.70 -9.62
N TYR A 548 12.47 6.62 -9.91
CA TYR A 548 11.61 7.81 -9.93
C TYR A 548 11.44 8.47 -8.55
N LYS A 549 11.62 7.71 -7.46
CA LYS A 549 11.57 8.23 -6.07
C LYS A 549 12.88 8.91 -5.65
N ARG A 550 13.89 8.79 -6.49
CA ARG A 550 15.18 9.50 -6.45
C ARG A 550 15.96 9.36 -5.14
N GLN A 551 15.96 8.16 -4.50
CA GLN A 551 16.81 7.91 -3.32
C GLN A 551 18.30 8.15 -3.64
N HIS A 552 18.73 7.97 -4.88
CA HIS A 552 20.08 8.31 -5.33
C HIS A 552 20.35 9.81 -5.34
N LEU A 553 19.35 10.70 -5.55
CA LEU A 553 19.52 12.14 -5.36
C LEU A 553 19.89 12.48 -3.92
N ASN A 554 19.22 11.86 -2.95
CA ASN A 554 19.56 11.99 -1.54
C ASN A 554 20.95 11.40 -1.23
N ALA A 555 21.31 10.25 -1.80
CA ALA A 555 22.65 9.66 -1.65
C ALA A 555 23.75 10.59 -2.22
N LEU A 556 23.50 11.27 -3.35
CA LEU A 556 24.41 12.29 -3.90
C LEU A 556 24.56 13.48 -2.93
N ASN A 557 23.46 13.95 -2.33
CA ASN A 557 23.50 15.00 -1.32
C ASN A 557 24.35 14.59 -0.10
N ILE A 558 24.19 13.36 0.38
CA ILE A 558 24.99 12.83 1.49
C ILE A 558 26.47 12.77 1.11
N ALA A 559 26.81 12.34 -0.10
CA ALA A 559 28.17 12.33 -0.60
C ALA A 559 28.74 13.76 -0.70
N ALA A 560 27.97 14.74 -1.15
CA ALA A 560 28.37 16.15 -1.17
C ALA A 560 28.63 16.68 0.25
N GLN A 561 27.77 16.36 1.23
CA GLN A 561 27.99 16.74 2.62
C GLN A 561 29.24 16.08 3.22
N TYR A 562 29.47 14.80 2.91
CA TYR A 562 30.68 14.08 3.31
C TYR A 562 31.94 14.81 2.82
N LEU A 563 32.00 15.12 1.53
CA LEU A 563 33.11 15.84 0.92
C LEU A 563 33.29 17.24 1.52
N TYR A 564 32.18 17.98 1.72
CA TYR A 564 32.21 19.29 2.34
C TYR A 564 32.81 19.26 3.75
N ILE A 565 32.37 18.32 4.61
CA ILE A 565 32.90 18.18 5.99
C ILE A 565 34.37 17.79 5.97
N LYS A 566 34.78 16.88 5.05
CA LYS A 566 36.19 16.50 4.89
C LYS A 566 37.11 17.68 4.54
N ASN A 567 36.62 18.53 3.64
CA ASN A 567 37.36 19.71 3.18
C ASN A 567 37.30 20.88 4.17
N ASN A 568 36.30 20.86 5.09
CA ASN A 568 36.05 21.91 6.08
C ASN A 568 35.80 21.32 7.49
N PRO A 569 36.81 20.73 8.15
CA PRO A 569 36.63 20.00 9.42
C PRO A 569 35.99 20.83 10.56
N ASN A 570 36.21 22.14 10.54
CA ASN A 570 35.71 23.09 11.52
C ASN A 570 34.37 23.74 11.12
N ALA A 571 33.76 23.32 10.04
CA ALA A 571 32.47 23.87 9.63
C ALA A 571 31.39 23.58 10.70
N ASP A 572 30.62 24.62 11.01
CA ASP A 572 29.46 24.52 11.89
C ASP A 572 28.28 23.97 11.04
N VAL A 573 28.12 22.66 11.08
CA VAL A 573 27.02 21.95 10.42
C VAL A 573 26.01 21.42 11.44
N VAL A 574 24.74 21.39 11.08
CA VAL A 574 23.72 20.71 11.88
C VAL A 574 23.98 19.19 11.77
N PRO A 575 24.21 18.49 12.90
CA PRO A 575 24.37 17.05 12.87
C PRO A 575 23.12 16.35 12.35
N LYS A 576 23.28 15.45 11.37
CA LYS A 576 22.17 14.75 10.71
C LYS A 576 22.35 13.24 10.74
N THR A 577 21.23 12.54 10.96
CA THR A 577 21.11 11.10 10.73
C THR A 577 20.13 10.88 9.60
N TYR A 578 20.64 10.45 8.45
CA TYR A 578 19.83 10.05 7.30
C TYR A 578 19.36 8.61 7.50
N ILE A 579 18.05 8.39 7.42
CA ILE A 579 17.43 7.08 7.66
C ILE A 579 16.71 6.63 6.40
N PHE A 580 17.19 5.53 5.82
CA PHE A 580 16.56 4.88 4.66
C PHE A 580 15.91 3.57 5.07
N GLY A 581 14.84 3.21 4.37
CA GLY A 581 14.19 1.90 4.47
C GLY A 581 13.43 1.63 3.19
N ALA A 582 13.84 0.58 2.48
CA ALA A 582 13.30 0.29 1.15
C ALA A 582 13.54 -1.17 0.75
N LYS A 583 12.58 -1.75 0.00
CA LYS A 583 12.78 -3.01 -0.73
C LYS A 583 12.80 -2.71 -2.23
N ALA A 584 13.78 -3.27 -2.94
CA ALA A 584 13.82 -3.27 -4.40
C ALA A 584 13.08 -4.49 -4.94
N ALA A 585 12.43 -4.39 -6.10
CA ALA A 585 11.92 -5.56 -6.80
C ALA A 585 13.07 -6.54 -7.12
N PRO A 586 12.89 -7.88 -7.01
CA PRO A 586 13.98 -8.85 -7.14
C PRO A 586 14.80 -8.73 -8.43
N GLY A 587 14.14 -8.42 -9.57
CA GLY A 587 14.78 -8.24 -10.88
C GLY A 587 15.28 -6.81 -11.17
N TYR A 588 15.10 -5.86 -10.27
CA TYR A 588 15.44 -4.46 -10.52
C TYR A 588 16.89 -4.14 -10.10
N TYR A 589 17.83 -4.42 -10.98
CA TYR A 589 19.26 -4.30 -10.73
C TYR A 589 19.70 -2.90 -10.30
N MET A 590 19.28 -1.83 -11.01
CA MET A 590 19.66 -0.44 -10.67
C MET A 590 19.16 -0.06 -9.25
N ALA A 591 17.97 -0.47 -8.87
CA ALA A 591 17.46 -0.26 -7.53
C ALA A 591 18.32 -0.96 -6.46
N LYS A 592 18.81 -2.18 -6.73
CA LYS A 592 19.77 -2.88 -5.85
C LYS A 592 21.12 -2.18 -5.77
N GLN A 593 21.60 -1.61 -6.87
CA GLN A 593 22.80 -0.77 -6.88
C GLN A 593 22.63 0.49 -6.01
N MET A 594 21.44 1.11 -6.02
CA MET A 594 21.15 2.25 -5.15
C MET A 594 21.18 1.87 -3.66
N ILE A 595 20.63 0.71 -3.30
CA ILE A 595 20.73 0.17 -1.93
C ILE A 595 22.21 0.00 -1.55
N ARG A 596 23.00 -0.61 -2.43
CA ARG A 596 24.43 -0.83 -2.22
C ARG A 596 25.18 0.49 -2.01
N LEU A 597 24.92 1.51 -2.83
CA LEU A 597 25.50 2.83 -2.68
C LEU A 597 25.21 3.43 -1.30
N ILE A 598 23.95 3.44 -0.86
CA ILE A 598 23.53 3.99 0.44
C ILE A 598 24.23 3.24 1.59
N CYS A 599 24.25 1.92 1.57
CA CYS A 599 24.87 1.08 2.59
C CYS A 599 26.40 1.29 2.66
N LYS A 600 27.08 1.33 1.50
CA LYS A 600 28.53 1.51 1.43
C LYS A 600 28.94 2.95 1.81
N LEU A 601 28.13 3.95 1.45
CA LEU A 601 28.32 5.33 1.87
C LEU A 601 28.18 5.48 3.40
N GLY A 602 27.18 4.81 3.99
CA GLY A 602 27.02 4.75 5.45
C GLY A 602 28.24 4.15 6.14
N ALA A 603 28.74 3.01 5.64
CA ALA A 603 29.93 2.36 6.18
C ALA A 603 31.20 3.24 6.07
N LEU A 604 31.36 3.99 4.96
CA LEU A 604 32.44 4.95 4.80
C LEU A 604 32.37 6.06 5.84
N ILE A 605 31.19 6.64 6.05
CA ILE A 605 30.97 7.73 7.02
C ILE A 605 31.23 7.23 8.45
N ASP A 606 30.76 6.05 8.82
CA ASP A 606 30.95 5.46 10.14
C ASP A 606 32.43 5.19 10.47
N ALA A 607 33.21 4.84 9.45
CA ALA A 607 34.66 4.61 9.58
C ALA A 607 35.48 5.90 9.66
N ASP A 608 34.89 7.07 9.36
CA ASP A 608 35.60 8.35 9.33
C ASP A 608 35.38 9.18 10.61
N PRO A 609 36.39 9.26 11.52
CA PRO A 609 36.25 10.01 12.77
C PRO A 609 35.98 11.52 12.61
N MET A 610 36.33 12.10 11.45
CA MET A 610 36.11 13.53 11.20
C MET A 610 34.65 13.84 10.84
N VAL A 611 33.91 12.83 10.38
CA VAL A 611 32.57 12.99 9.79
C VAL A 611 31.48 12.36 10.63
N ARG A 612 31.73 11.18 11.22
CA ARG A 612 30.70 10.35 11.87
C ARG A 612 29.92 11.01 12.99
N GLU A 613 30.51 12.03 13.68
CA GLU A 613 29.83 12.78 14.74
C GLU A 613 28.88 13.86 14.18
N LYS A 614 29.04 14.22 12.89
CA LYS A 614 28.25 15.24 12.20
C LYS A 614 27.26 14.66 11.19
N LEU A 615 27.55 13.46 10.70
CA LEU A 615 26.77 12.80 9.63
C LEU A 615 26.69 11.30 9.91
N ARG A 616 25.48 10.76 9.83
CA ARG A 616 25.22 9.31 9.94
C ARG A 616 24.26 8.88 8.84
N VAL A 617 24.41 7.64 8.39
CA VAL A 617 23.47 7.01 7.44
C VAL A 617 23.05 5.66 7.97
N VAL A 618 21.75 5.45 8.12
CA VAL A 618 21.15 4.20 8.56
C VAL A 618 20.30 3.63 7.45
N TYR A 619 20.52 2.37 7.11
CA TYR A 619 19.63 1.62 6.24
C TYR A 619 18.86 0.59 7.07
N LEU A 620 17.54 0.76 7.14
CA LEU A 620 16.65 -0.14 7.87
C LEU A 620 16.39 -1.38 7.04
N GLU A 621 17.04 -2.50 7.41
CA GLU A 621 16.82 -3.80 6.82
C GLU A 621 15.38 -4.25 7.07
N ASP A 622 14.75 -4.83 6.06
CA ASP A 622 13.40 -5.37 6.12
C ASP A 622 12.33 -4.40 6.64
N TYR A 623 12.41 -3.13 6.22
CA TYR A 623 11.45 -2.10 6.60
C TYR A 623 10.01 -2.55 6.36
N ASN A 624 9.18 -2.44 7.41
CA ASN A 624 7.80 -2.93 7.45
C ASN A 624 6.88 -1.96 8.23
N VAL A 625 5.60 -2.31 8.41
CA VAL A 625 4.62 -1.45 9.11
C VAL A 625 5.02 -1.22 10.57
N THR A 626 5.45 -2.25 11.28
CA THR A 626 5.87 -2.15 12.69
C THR A 626 7.05 -1.19 12.87
N THR A 627 8.06 -1.28 12.00
CA THR A 627 9.20 -0.35 12.01
C THR A 627 8.73 1.08 11.70
N SER A 628 7.79 1.24 10.75
CA SER A 628 7.27 2.56 10.39
C SER A 628 6.47 3.22 11.51
N GLU A 629 5.72 2.47 12.30
CA GLU A 629 4.97 2.97 13.46
C GLU A 629 5.88 3.56 14.56
N ARG A 630 7.13 3.10 14.64
CA ARG A 630 8.14 3.66 15.56
C ARG A 630 8.94 4.81 14.96
N LEU A 631 9.22 4.73 13.67
CA LEU A 631 10.04 5.73 12.99
C LEU A 631 9.26 7.03 12.72
N MET A 632 7.99 6.94 12.29
CA MET A 632 7.18 8.12 11.93
C MET A 632 7.09 9.15 13.08
N PRO A 633 6.82 8.74 14.35
CA PRO A 633 6.84 9.66 15.49
C PRO A 633 8.19 10.31 15.75
N ALA A 634 9.29 9.61 15.46
CA ALA A 634 10.67 10.08 15.69
C ALA A 634 11.20 10.98 14.57
N SER A 635 10.55 11.00 13.41
CA SER A 635 11.04 11.71 12.22
C SER A 635 10.81 13.21 12.31
N GLU A 636 11.80 13.99 11.88
CA GLU A 636 11.72 15.46 11.82
C GLU A 636 11.59 15.95 10.39
N VAL A 637 12.20 15.24 9.41
CA VAL A 637 12.12 15.53 7.98
C VAL A 637 11.55 14.34 7.24
N SER A 638 10.64 14.62 6.33
CA SER A 638 10.02 13.67 5.40
C SER A 638 10.52 13.94 3.99
N GLU A 639 11.38 13.06 3.46
CA GLU A 639 11.92 13.16 2.10
C GLU A 639 10.93 12.65 1.05
N GLN A 640 10.39 13.58 0.25
CA GLN A 640 9.38 13.32 -0.78
C GLN A 640 9.81 13.93 -2.12
N ILE A 641 10.89 13.40 -2.66
CA ILE A 641 11.73 14.01 -3.69
C ILE A 641 11.59 13.36 -5.09
N SER A 642 10.44 12.73 -5.39
CA SER A 642 10.15 12.19 -6.73
C SER A 642 10.24 13.26 -7.81
N LEU A 643 10.52 12.88 -9.04
CA LEU A 643 10.46 13.83 -10.18
C LEU A 643 8.99 14.27 -10.34
N ALA A 644 8.75 15.57 -10.49
CA ALA A 644 7.40 16.11 -10.66
C ALA A 644 6.64 15.43 -11.81
N GLY A 645 5.41 14.99 -11.51
CA GLY A 645 4.57 14.24 -12.45
C GLY A 645 4.87 12.73 -12.51
N THR A 646 5.52 12.13 -11.49
CA THR A 646 5.80 10.69 -11.46
C THR A 646 5.20 9.95 -10.25
N GLU A 647 4.97 10.61 -9.14
CA GLU A 647 4.27 10.02 -7.97
C GLU A 647 2.77 10.33 -8.04
N ALA A 648 1.91 9.32 -8.08
CA ALA A 648 0.46 9.53 -8.17
C ALA A 648 -0.10 10.22 -6.91
N SER A 649 0.37 9.84 -5.73
CA SER A 649 -0.07 10.42 -4.46
C SER A 649 1.05 10.45 -3.41
N GLY A 650 1.45 9.29 -2.86
CA GLY A 650 2.40 9.21 -1.76
C GLY A 650 1.72 9.32 -0.38
N THR A 651 1.33 8.18 0.23
CA THR A 651 0.67 8.17 1.55
C THR A 651 1.65 8.25 2.72
N GLY A 652 2.94 8.00 2.49
CA GLY A 652 3.98 8.16 3.52
C GLY A 652 4.02 9.58 4.07
N THR A 653 3.97 10.58 3.20
CA THR A 653 3.97 12.00 3.56
C THR A 653 2.87 12.35 4.56
N MET A 654 1.67 11.81 4.37
CA MET A 654 0.52 12.06 5.26
C MET A 654 0.77 11.55 6.68
N LYS A 655 1.47 10.43 6.85
CA LYS A 655 1.84 9.85 8.15
C LYS A 655 2.90 10.69 8.85
N PHE A 656 3.89 11.17 8.09
CA PHE A 656 4.93 12.08 8.58
C PHE A 656 4.32 13.41 9.01
N MET A 657 3.47 14.03 8.17
CA MET A 657 2.73 15.25 8.45
C MET A 657 1.93 15.15 9.76
N LEU A 658 1.20 14.05 9.94
CA LEU A 658 0.39 13.76 11.13
C LEU A 658 1.24 13.68 12.41
N ASN A 659 2.51 13.30 12.30
CA ASN A 659 3.48 13.19 13.38
C ASN A 659 4.42 14.42 13.46
N GLY A 660 4.12 15.50 12.74
CA GLY A 660 4.83 16.77 12.81
C GLY A 660 6.19 16.78 12.14
N ALA A 661 6.46 15.87 11.20
CA ALA A 661 7.63 15.99 10.34
C ALA A 661 7.37 17.04 9.24
N VAL A 662 8.40 17.85 8.95
CA VAL A 662 8.38 18.82 7.86
C VAL A 662 8.71 18.10 6.54
N THR A 663 7.94 18.33 5.50
CA THR A 663 8.24 17.76 4.18
C THR A 663 9.34 18.55 3.50
N LEU A 664 10.41 17.86 3.08
CA LEU A 664 11.33 18.33 2.05
C LEU A 664 10.98 17.59 0.77
N GLY A 665 10.47 18.30 -0.22
CA GLY A 665 9.90 17.62 -1.38
C GLY A 665 9.70 18.48 -2.61
N THR A 666 9.33 17.79 -3.69
CA THR A 666 8.89 18.40 -4.94
C THR A 666 7.38 18.58 -4.94
N LEU A 667 6.86 19.47 -5.80
CA LEU A 667 5.40 19.60 -6.03
C LEU A 667 4.91 18.47 -6.95
N ASP A 668 4.84 17.25 -6.37
CA ASP A 668 4.41 16.02 -7.03
C ASP A 668 3.40 15.26 -6.17
N GLY A 669 2.47 14.57 -6.79
CA GLY A 669 1.46 13.77 -6.10
C GLY A 669 0.68 14.56 -5.04
N ALA A 670 0.52 13.99 -3.86
CA ALA A 670 -0.17 14.63 -2.74
C ALA A 670 0.65 15.74 -2.06
N ASN A 671 1.94 15.91 -2.38
CA ASN A 671 2.75 16.99 -1.78
C ASN A 671 2.18 18.38 -2.13
N VAL A 672 1.51 18.53 -3.27
CA VAL A 672 0.82 19.78 -3.65
C VAL A 672 -0.25 20.11 -2.61
N GLU A 673 -1.15 19.17 -2.34
CA GLU A 673 -2.24 19.34 -1.39
C GLU A 673 -1.75 19.45 0.06
N ILE A 674 -0.64 18.78 0.41
CA ILE A 674 0.00 18.88 1.73
C ILE A 674 0.57 20.28 1.95
N ALA A 675 1.32 20.80 0.97
CA ALA A 675 1.89 22.15 1.05
C ALA A 675 0.79 23.23 1.09
N GLU A 676 -0.33 23.03 0.41
CA GLU A 676 -1.48 23.92 0.48
C GLU A 676 -2.16 23.86 1.86
N ALA A 677 -2.34 22.65 2.40
CA ALA A 677 -2.99 22.44 3.68
C ALA A 677 -2.17 22.96 4.86
N ALA A 678 -0.88 22.62 4.92
CA ALA A 678 0.04 23.06 5.98
C ALA A 678 0.39 24.56 5.89
N GLY A 679 0.29 25.14 4.67
CA GLY A 679 0.89 26.42 4.30
C GLY A 679 2.30 26.21 3.76
N ARG A 680 2.58 26.77 2.57
CA ARG A 680 3.87 26.56 1.87
C ARG A 680 5.10 26.96 2.69
N GLU A 681 4.95 27.91 3.60
CA GLU A 681 6.00 28.36 4.51
C GLU A 681 6.34 27.35 5.61
N ASN A 682 5.53 26.30 5.75
CA ASN A 682 5.74 25.21 6.73
C ASN A 682 6.29 23.93 6.08
N GLU A 683 6.65 24.01 4.79
CA GLU A 683 7.30 22.95 4.01
C GLU A 683 8.54 23.48 3.31
N ILE A 684 9.41 22.59 2.86
CA ILE A 684 10.62 22.95 2.09
C ILE A 684 10.49 22.37 0.69
N ILE A 685 10.13 23.24 -0.25
CA ILE A 685 9.85 22.85 -1.63
C ILE A 685 11.04 23.19 -2.53
N PHE A 686 11.36 22.26 -3.43
CA PHE A 686 12.41 22.42 -4.44
C PHE A 686 12.04 21.74 -5.76
N GLY A 687 12.88 21.93 -6.76
CA GLY A 687 12.87 21.19 -8.01
C GLY A 687 11.87 21.74 -9.03
N MET A 688 11.96 21.15 -10.22
CA MET A 688 11.14 21.52 -11.37
C MET A 688 9.66 21.19 -11.15
N LEU A 689 8.81 21.99 -11.78
CA LEU A 689 7.37 21.71 -11.88
C LEU A 689 7.08 20.75 -13.05
N THR A 690 5.92 20.09 -13.02
CA THR A 690 5.49 19.15 -14.08
C THR A 690 5.57 19.73 -15.50
N PRO A 691 5.16 20.98 -15.77
CA PRO A 691 5.33 21.57 -17.11
C PRO A 691 6.81 21.67 -17.55
N GLU A 692 7.72 22.06 -16.66
CA GLU A 692 9.15 22.17 -16.93
C GLU A 692 9.78 20.80 -17.26
N VAL A 693 9.37 19.77 -16.50
CA VAL A 693 9.76 18.37 -16.77
C VAL A 693 9.27 17.93 -18.16
N ASN A 694 8.02 18.25 -18.50
CA ASN A 694 7.44 17.90 -19.80
C ASN A 694 8.15 18.65 -20.96
N ASP A 695 8.52 19.90 -20.76
CA ASP A 695 9.28 20.67 -21.75
C ASP A 695 10.66 20.06 -21.97
N LEU A 696 11.39 19.69 -20.92
CA LEU A 696 12.68 19.00 -21.06
C LEU A 696 12.53 17.64 -21.77
N LYS A 697 11.48 16.87 -21.48
CA LYS A 697 11.19 15.62 -22.21
C LYS A 697 10.92 15.88 -23.71
N ARG A 698 10.20 16.94 -24.02
CA ARG A 698 9.80 17.30 -25.39
C ARG A 698 10.94 17.87 -26.23
N PHE A 699 11.74 18.77 -25.64
CA PHE A 699 12.79 19.49 -26.36
C PHE A 699 14.16 18.85 -26.25
N GLY A 700 14.33 17.84 -25.42
CA GLY A 700 15.56 17.10 -25.18
C GLY A 700 16.22 17.47 -23.85
N TYR A 701 16.43 16.47 -23.01
CA TYR A 701 17.16 16.58 -21.76
C TYR A 701 18.60 16.08 -21.95
N HIS A 702 19.56 16.90 -21.53
CA HIS A 702 20.99 16.58 -21.60
C HIS A 702 21.64 16.76 -20.22
N PRO A 703 21.87 15.67 -19.44
CA PRO A 703 22.44 15.73 -18.09
C PRO A 703 23.78 16.49 -18.03
N SER A 704 24.61 16.37 -19.08
CA SER A 704 25.93 17.00 -19.15
C SER A 704 25.89 18.52 -18.99
N GLY A 705 24.84 19.19 -19.48
CA GLY A 705 24.64 20.61 -19.31
C GLY A 705 24.50 21.02 -17.85
N PHE A 706 23.70 20.28 -17.10
CA PHE A 706 23.46 20.51 -15.67
C PHE A 706 24.72 20.19 -14.84
N ILE A 707 25.42 19.09 -15.15
CA ILE A 707 26.66 18.68 -14.47
C ILE A 707 27.76 19.75 -14.70
N ASN A 708 27.94 20.24 -15.92
CA ASN A 708 28.96 21.25 -16.23
C ASN A 708 28.68 22.59 -15.55
N ASN A 709 27.42 22.93 -15.30
CA ASN A 709 27.00 24.15 -14.60
C ASN A 709 26.99 24.01 -13.07
N CYS A 710 27.23 22.82 -12.53
CA CYS A 710 27.25 22.55 -11.08
C CYS A 710 28.56 21.83 -10.69
N PRO A 711 29.61 22.55 -10.31
CA PRO A 711 30.89 21.95 -9.92
C PRO A 711 30.76 20.90 -8.80
N GLU A 712 29.87 21.11 -7.82
CA GLU A 712 29.60 20.16 -6.75
C GLU A 712 29.05 18.84 -7.29
N ALA A 713 28.14 18.87 -8.28
CA ALA A 713 27.66 17.66 -8.94
C ALA A 713 28.80 16.89 -9.64
N ALA A 714 29.65 17.61 -10.36
CA ALA A 714 30.80 17.00 -11.05
C ALA A 714 31.78 16.35 -10.04
N GLU A 715 32.06 17.02 -8.90
CA GLU A 715 32.92 16.49 -7.84
C GLU A 715 32.32 15.21 -7.20
N VAL A 716 31.04 15.22 -6.89
CA VAL A 716 30.32 14.06 -6.31
C VAL A 716 30.34 12.88 -7.28
N LEU A 717 30.05 13.10 -8.55
CA LEU A 717 30.09 12.02 -9.56
C LEU A 717 31.50 11.46 -9.72
N ALA A 718 32.51 12.31 -9.75
CA ALA A 718 33.92 11.87 -9.81
C ALA A 718 34.34 11.10 -8.54
N PHE A 719 33.83 11.48 -7.37
CA PHE A 719 34.04 10.75 -6.12
C PHE A 719 33.44 9.35 -6.16
N LEU A 720 32.19 9.21 -6.60
CA LEU A 720 31.50 7.92 -6.72
C LEU A 720 32.12 7.01 -7.78
N GLU A 721 32.57 7.58 -8.89
CA GLU A 721 33.25 6.85 -9.99
C GLU A 721 34.60 6.29 -9.53
N ARG A 722 35.39 7.11 -8.83
CA ARG A 722 36.64 6.70 -8.23
C ARG A 722 36.44 5.63 -7.16
N GLY A 723 35.32 5.73 -6.41
CA GLY A 723 34.96 4.79 -5.34
C GLY A 723 35.90 4.82 -4.13
N TRP A 724 35.72 3.87 -3.24
CA TRP A 724 36.52 3.67 -2.02
C TRP A 724 36.53 2.21 -1.58
N GLY A 725 37.61 1.78 -0.91
CA GLY A 725 37.67 0.41 -0.34
C GLY A 725 37.55 -0.72 -1.38
N GLY A 726 37.89 -0.46 -2.64
CA GLY A 726 37.74 -1.42 -3.74
C GLY A 726 36.34 -1.42 -4.39
N GLU A 727 35.43 -0.57 -3.91
CA GLU A 727 34.09 -0.39 -4.46
C GLU A 727 34.09 0.73 -5.50
N SER A 728 33.28 0.59 -6.55
CA SER A 728 33.01 1.63 -7.56
C SER A 728 31.53 1.66 -7.91
N PHE A 729 31.00 2.84 -8.21
CA PHE A 729 29.61 3.07 -8.55
C PHE A 729 29.45 3.61 -9.98
N HIS A 730 30.37 3.22 -10.87
CA HIS A 730 30.45 3.73 -12.24
C HIS A 730 29.15 3.53 -13.03
N GLU A 731 28.35 2.48 -12.74
CA GLU A 731 27.09 2.22 -13.45
C GLU A 731 26.04 3.29 -13.11
N ILE A 732 25.92 3.65 -11.81
CA ILE A 732 25.04 4.76 -11.38
C ILE A 732 25.54 6.08 -12.01
N VAL A 733 26.85 6.34 -11.94
CA VAL A 733 27.46 7.55 -12.48
C VAL A 733 27.27 7.63 -14.00
N ASN A 734 27.45 6.52 -14.71
CA ASN A 734 27.24 6.47 -16.15
C ASN A 734 25.77 6.72 -16.51
N ASN A 735 24.83 6.12 -15.77
CA ASN A 735 23.40 6.38 -15.96
C ASN A 735 23.08 7.87 -15.79
N LEU A 736 23.57 8.51 -14.70
CA LEU A 736 23.35 9.94 -14.42
C LEU A 736 24.01 10.87 -15.43
N ARG A 737 25.14 10.48 -16.05
CA ARG A 737 25.83 11.28 -17.07
C ARG A 737 25.21 11.16 -18.47
N THR A 738 24.57 10.05 -18.78
CA THR A 738 24.15 9.74 -20.15
C THR A 738 22.64 9.79 -20.34
N SER A 739 21.87 9.11 -19.53
CA SER A 739 20.42 9.00 -19.67
C SER A 739 19.63 9.80 -18.64
N ASP A 740 19.99 9.66 -17.38
CA ASP A 740 19.34 10.31 -16.22
C ASP A 740 17.80 10.42 -16.38
N PRO A 741 17.09 9.29 -16.53
CA PRO A 741 15.70 9.29 -16.97
C PRO A 741 14.75 10.02 -16.01
N TYR A 742 15.20 10.24 -14.78
CA TYR A 742 14.44 10.96 -13.75
C TYR A 742 15.05 12.32 -13.38
N MET A 743 15.87 12.88 -14.27
CA MET A 743 16.38 14.27 -14.21
C MET A 743 16.98 14.64 -12.85
N VAL A 744 17.74 13.71 -12.27
CA VAL A 744 18.41 13.89 -10.97
C VAL A 744 19.39 15.05 -11.03
N MET A 745 20.15 15.16 -12.13
CA MET A 745 21.14 16.21 -12.30
C MET A 745 20.51 17.59 -12.48
N ALA A 746 19.32 17.66 -13.07
CA ALA A 746 18.61 18.92 -13.23
C ALA A 746 18.18 19.54 -11.88
N ASP A 747 17.73 18.70 -10.94
CA ASP A 747 17.26 19.15 -9.63
C ASP A 747 18.34 19.14 -8.53
N PHE A 748 19.55 18.60 -8.80
CA PHE A 748 20.59 18.42 -7.77
C PHE A 748 20.97 19.72 -7.06
N ALA A 749 21.24 20.78 -7.81
CA ALA A 749 21.66 22.06 -7.22
C ALA A 749 20.55 22.68 -6.35
N ASP A 750 19.31 22.60 -6.78
CA ASP A 750 18.17 23.13 -6.03
C ASP A 750 17.86 22.27 -4.78
N TYR A 751 18.04 20.95 -4.88
CA TYR A 751 17.93 20.06 -3.73
C TYR A 751 19.01 20.37 -2.68
N ARG A 752 20.25 20.68 -3.10
CA ARG A 752 21.33 21.12 -2.20
C ARG A 752 20.99 22.43 -1.49
N ARG A 753 20.38 23.40 -2.23
CA ARG A 753 19.84 24.64 -1.61
C ARG A 753 18.81 24.31 -0.56
N ALA A 754 17.81 23.47 -0.89
CA ALA A 754 16.74 23.09 0.02
C ALA A 754 17.26 22.40 1.30
N GLN A 755 18.27 21.54 1.21
CA GLN A 755 18.93 20.91 2.34
C GLN A 755 19.70 21.92 3.25
N ASN A 756 20.24 22.99 2.65
CA ASN A 756 20.87 24.07 3.39
C ASN A 756 19.82 24.94 4.11
N ASP A 757 18.73 25.30 3.42
CA ASP A 757 17.60 26.05 3.99
C ASP A 757 16.98 25.27 5.17
N LEU A 758 16.78 23.96 5.03
CA LEU A 758 16.34 23.06 6.09
C LEU A 758 17.23 23.15 7.31
N SER A 759 18.56 23.10 7.13
CA SER A 759 19.51 23.19 8.22
C SER A 759 19.45 24.56 8.91
N GLY A 760 19.22 25.63 8.17
CA GLY A 760 19.02 26.98 8.70
C GLY A 760 17.75 27.10 9.55
N LEU A 761 16.63 26.59 9.04
CA LEU A 761 15.34 26.60 9.76
C LEU A 761 15.37 25.75 11.02
N TYR A 762 16.06 24.60 11.00
CA TYR A 762 16.17 23.71 12.17
C TYR A 762 16.92 24.33 13.34
N ARG A 763 17.86 25.25 13.10
CA ARG A 763 18.58 25.98 14.16
C ARG A 763 17.66 26.90 14.98
N ASP A 764 16.59 27.43 14.39
CA ASP A 764 15.55 28.18 15.10
C ASP A 764 14.44 27.22 15.55
N ARG A 765 14.59 26.66 16.75
CA ARG A 765 13.65 25.69 17.31
C ARG A 765 12.22 26.24 17.41
N GLY A 766 12.05 27.56 17.60
CA GLY A 766 10.73 28.17 17.64
C GLY A 766 10.04 28.16 16.29
N VAL A 767 10.78 28.44 15.22
CA VAL A 767 10.29 28.34 13.84
C VAL A 767 10.00 26.88 13.50
N TRP A 768 10.94 25.99 13.77
CA TRP A 768 10.80 24.55 13.47
C TRP A 768 9.60 23.91 14.15
N ASN A 769 9.43 24.14 15.46
CA ASN A 769 8.31 23.59 16.23
C ASN A 769 6.96 24.15 15.77
N ARG A 770 6.92 25.42 15.31
CA ARG A 770 5.71 25.98 14.68
C ARG A 770 5.40 25.31 13.35
N MET A 771 6.38 25.06 12.49
CA MET A 771 6.21 24.31 11.24
C MET A 771 5.67 22.91 11.53
N SER A 772 6.24 22.20 12.50
CA SER A 772 5.78 20.89 12.96
C SER A 772 4.32 20.93 13.44
N LEU A 773 3.95 21.92 14.28
CA LEU A 773 2.58 22.09 14.76
C LEU A 773 1.59 22.33 13.62
N MET A 774 1.94 23.18 12.64
CA MET A 774 1.07 23.48 11.49
C MET A 774 0.85 22.24 10.62
N ASN A 775 1.85 21.39 10.46
CA ASN A 775 1.70 20.09 9.80
C ASN A 775 0.69 19.21 10.54
N ILE A 776 0.82 19.01 11.84
CA ILE A 776 -0.13 18.19 12.63
C ILE A 776 -1.55 18.76 12.53
N ALA A 777 -1.71 20.07 12.71
CA ALA A 777 -3.00 20.73 12.72
C ALA A 777 -3.80 20.52 11.42
N ASN A 778 -3.12 20.44 10.30
CA ASN A 778 -3.72 20.33 8.97
C ASN A 778 -3.72 18.91 8.39
N ALA A 779 -3.23 17.90 9.11
CA ALA A 779 -3.18 16.52 8.65
C ALA A 779 -4.56 15.83 8.59
N GLY A 780 -5.58 16.39 9.24
CA GLY A 780 -6.90 15.76 9.36
C GLY A 780 -7.62 15.52 8.03
N ILE A 781 -7.39 16.36 7.01
CA ILE A 781 -7.96 16.19 5.67
C ILE A 781 -7.44 14.93 4.95
N PHE A 782 -6.30 14.37 5.38
CA PHE A 782 -5.72 13.15 4.83
C PHE A 782 -6.11 11.90 5.64
N SER A 783 -7.23 11.94 6.38
CA SER A 783 -7.77 10.76 7.05
C SER A 783 -8.40 9.77 6.05
N ALA A 784 -8.27 8.47 6.33
CA ALA A 784 -8.97 7.43 5.58
C ALA A 784 -10.49 7.57 5.72
N ASP A 785 -11.00 8.06 6.85
CA ASP A 785 -12.41 8.32 7.07
C ASP A 785 -12.96 9.32 6.04
N ARG A 786 -12.26 10.46 5.83
CA ARG A 786 -12.64 11.43 4.79
C ARG A 786 -12.63 10.77 3.41
N ALA A 787 -11.55 10.03 3.05
CA ALA A 787 -11.43 9.40 1.75
C ALA A 787 -12.56 8.36 1.51
N VAL A 788 -12.85 7.52 2.51
CA VAL A 788 -13.93 6.52 2.44
C VAL A 788 -15.30 7.18 2.30
N ASN A 789 -15.54 8.29 3.01
CA ASN A 789 -16.79 9.06 2.88
C ASN A 789 -16.94 9.69 1.49
N ASP A 790 -15.85 10.17 0.88
CA ASP A 790 -15.87 10.67 -0.50
C ASP A 790 -16.18 9.51 -1.48
N TYR A 791 -15.54 8.35 -1.36
CA TYR A 791 -15.88 7.16 -2.14
C TYR A 791 -17.34 6.74 -1.94
N ALA A 792 -17.84 6.72 -0.70
CA ALA A 792 -19.20 6.32 -0.38
C ALA A 792 -20.26 7.22 -1.03
N ARG A 793 -20.01 8.53 -1.01
CA ARG A 793 -20.89 9.54 -1.59
C ARG A 793 -20.85 9.56 -3.12
N ASP A 794 -19.64 9.64 -3.70
CA ASP A 794 -19.44 10.03 -5.10
C ASP A 794 -19.29 8.85 -6.05
N ILE A 795 -18.84 7.67 -5.55
CA ILE A 795 -18.50 6.51 -6.38
C ILE A 795 -19.33 5.28 -6.02
N TRP A 796 -19.32 4.86 -4.76
CA TRP A 796 -20.03 3.64 -4.37
C TRP A 796 -21.54 3.84 -4.16
N HIS A 797 -21.96 5.08 -3.88
CA HIS A 797 -23.34 5.43 -3.53
C HIS A 797 -23.87 4.56 -2.39
N VAL A 798 -23.10 4.48 -1.31
CA VAL A 798 -23.38 3.69 -0.11
C VAL A 798 -23.63 4.62 1.08
N LYS A 799 -24.52 4.22 1.97
CA LYS A 799 -24.81 4.94 3.21
C LYS A 799 -24.33 4.13 4.42
N PRO A 800 -23.86 4.80 5.49
CA PRO A 800 -23.56 4.15 6.76
C PRO A 800 -24.78 3.41 7.32
N ILE A 801 -24.53 2.23 7.91
CA ILE A 801 -25.55 1.39 8.58
C ILE A 801 -25.60 1.77 10.06
N LYS A 802 -26.59 2.56 10.43
CA LYS A 802 -26.79 3.03 11.81
C LYS A 802 -27.38 1.97 12.74
#